data_d7111f8232a75a856b2d0105e6336bd6
#
_entry.id   d7111f8232a75a856b2d0105e6336bd6
#
_cell.length_a   1.000
_cell.length_b   1.000
_cell.length_c   1.000
_cell.angle_alpha   90.00
_cell.angle_beta   90.00
_cell.angle_gamma   90.00
#
_symmetry.space_group_name_H-M   'P 1'
#
loop_
_entity.id
_entity.type
_entity.pdbx_description
1 polymer ?
#
loop_
_entity_poly.entity_id
_entity_poly.type
_entity_poly.pdbx_seq_one_letter_code
_entity_poly.pdbx_strand_id
1 'polypeptide(L)'
;MRIKNLLLSLLLILPYLSNSQSSYLIGTSQEAIEPDQSLISLHLGGYGAPKDGRFTLQWIKMGTVPEPIAIAGLNDKLYIVSNGDLLSMNPSENNATWAKAGKAENIRSIAGFNSELYGINANGELLKTKVKSGHQWKKIGSVDKSVTVIAAYKNQLFGAGENGSLWSANLSGNRIEWTKVETISNSINHIVSLTANNRKLYALTSDDVIFQCEPGTKDSKWLKTAYRNGESIKEDIKQIAVFSDRLFGISKENILCRGEHRSEGNITARAMAIKNNETTVVIVNVDVCGLNDIFTGTIKHELFLKDHLPAAAIFINSSHTHFAPVTQNWLTWQEPNQLPDSTYLYSTVKNGILNAIENALKAMAPAELSFGRGAADLGYNRSLKDHQEIYDKAVDVVKADYTGKNSESYLFLASCHPVFSTAGKLHYTISANYPGVARKLVEERTGTSNSLFLQGTAGDINPKDNGEYITGEKLSNEVIAILGRPMTKITGSITCYLDTINLPVKPWTMEEIDAYRAENIDKKGDVYAEKNVKWCDLMVKYYRDGTMPKYMPVYINTINIGNWKLVGFSRETTTGYGLGVKGFWPDKLISVAGYTNDVSSYLPTHMHIEEGTYEGKDSFFWYGMPCIFPKNVDEIILNRIKSLER
;
A
#
# COMPACT_ATOMS: atom_id res chain seq x y z
N MET A 1 -71.14 -57.71 37.50
CA MET A 1 -70.13 -56.80 38.17
C MET A 1 -69.07 -56.48 37.22
N ARG A 2 -68.87 -55.20 36.89
CA ARG A 2 -68.06 -54.70 35.75
C ARG A 2 -66.61 -54.59 36.15
N ILE A 3 -65.71 -55.19 35.35
CA ILE A 3 -64.26 -55.00 35.42
C ILE A 3 -63.89 -53.98 34.34
N LYS A 4 -63.30 -52.87 34.77
CA LYS A 4 -62.76 -51.81 33.87
C LYS A 4 -61.37 -52.19 33.41
N ASN A 5 -61.16 -52.24 32.09
CA ASN A 5 -59.83 -52.35 31.46
C ASN A 5 -59.14 -51.02 31.53
N LEU A 6 -57.95 -51.03 32.10
CA LEU A 6 -57.00 -49.90 32.09
C LEU A 6 -55.97 -50.17 30.97
N LEU A 7 -56.06 -49.41 29.87
CA LEU A 7 -55.04 -49.40 28.83
C LEU A 7 -53.89 -48.47 29.28
N LEU A 8 -52.72 -49.06 29.49
CA LEU A 8 -51.48 -48.34 29.75
C LEU A 8 -50.86 -48.03 28.39
N SER A 9 -50.90 -46.77 27.93
CA SER A 9 -50.15 -46.28 26.75
C SER A 9 -48.72 -45.97 27.15
N LEU A 10 -47.77 -46.80 26.72
CA LEU A 10 -46.37 -46.59 26.84
C LEU A 10 -45.94 -45.56 25.77
N LEU A 11 -45.73 -44.29 26.16
CA LEU A 11 -45.05 -43.29 25.31
C LEU A 11 -43.53 -43.62 25.28
N LEU A 12 -43.08 -44.17 24.16
CA LEU A 12 -41.66 -44.24 23.82
C LEU A 12 -41.15 -42.81 23.52
N ILE A 13 -40.53 -42.20 24.51
CA ILE A 13 -39.69 -40.99 24.29
C ILE A 13 -38.36 -41.47 23.69
N LEU A 14 -38.28 -41.43 22.38
CA LEU A 14 -37.00 -41.49 21.68
C LEU A 14 -36.21 -40.21 22.04
N PRO A 15 -34.99 -40.31 22.60
CA PRO A 15 -34.16 -39.14 22.70
C PRO A 15 -33.77 -38.72 21.29
N TYR A 16 -34.32 -37.60 20.82
CA TYR A 16 -33.69 -36.86 19.72
C TYR A 16 -32.29 -36.48 20.21
N LEU A 17 -31.31 -37.29 19.91
CA LEU A 17 -29.94 -36.85 19.82
C LEU A 17 -29.91 -35.86 18.67
N SER A 18 -30.19 -34.59 18.95
CA SER A 18 -29.79 -33.51 18.09
C SER A 18 -28.24 -33.55 18.09
N ASN A 19 -27.66 -34.18 17.07
CA ASN A 19 -26.32 -33.82 16.66
C ASN A 19 -26.40 -32.32 16.39
N SER A 20 -26.07 -31.50 17.39
CA SER A 20 -25.79 -30.08 17.16
C SER A 20 -24.53 -30.03 16.31
N GLN A 21 -24.71 -30.18 15.02
CA GLN A 21 -23.73 -29.86 14.02
C GLN A 21 -23.37 -28.40 14.29
N SER A 22 -22.16 -28.14 14.80
CA SER A 22 -21.72 -26.79 15.12
C SER A 22 -21.57 -26.02 13.81
N SER A 23 -22.68 -25.41 13.36
CA SER A 23 -22.63 -24.47 12.24
C SER A 23 -22.09 -23.16 12.73
N TYR A 24 -21.11 -22.63 12.01
CA TYR A 24 -20.62 -21.28 12.19
C TYR A 24 -21.49 -20.30 11.41
N LEU A 25 -21.51 -19.04 11.83
CA LEU A 25 -21.94 -17.94 10.97
C LEU A 25 -20.70 -17.37 10.29
N ILE A 26 -20.70 -17.37 8.98
CA ILE A 26 -19.54 -16.93 8.18
C ILE A 26 -19.99 -15.89 7.18
N GLY A 27 -19.23 -14.82 7.08
CA GLY A 27 -19.40 -13.79 6.06
C GLY A 27 -18.08 -13.40 5.47
N THR A 28 -18.07 -13.13 4.17
CA THR A 28 -16.88 -12.67 3.44
C THR A 28 -17.19 -11.41 2.66
N SER A 29 -16.18 -10.58 2.49
CA SER A 29 -16.24 -9.35 1.69
C SER A 29 -14.88 -8.98 1.13
N GLN A 30 -14.90 -8.16 0.10
CA GLN A 30 -13.70 -7.53 -0.46
C GLN A 30 -13.99 -6.07 -0.81
N GLU A 31 -12.96 -5.23 -0.64
CA GLU A 31 -12.98 -3.82 -1.01
C GLU A 31 -11.73 -3.49 -1.81
N ALA A 32 -11.87 -2.73 -2.88
CA ALA A 32 -10.73 -2.23 -3.63
C ALA A 32 -9.96 -1.20 -2.80
N ILE A 33 -8.63 -1.29 -2.83
CA ILE A 33 -7.72 -0.31 -2.21
C ILE A 33 -6.82 0.37 -3.25
N GLU A 34 -7.30 0.44 -4.48
CA GLU A 34 -6.64 1.18 -5.56
C GLU A 34 -6.57 2.67 -5.21
N PRO A 35 -5.46 3.35 -5.50
CA PRO A 35 -5.36 4.78 -5.26
C PRO A 35 -6.28 5.57 -6.19
N ASP A 36 -6.93 6.59 -5.64
CA ASP A 36 -7.68 7.54 -6.44
C ASP A 36 -6.75 8.34 -7.36
N GLN A 37 -7.21 8.64 -8.57
CA GLN A 37 -6.41 9.35 -9.58
C GLN A 37 -6.04 10.78 -9.17
N SER A 38 -6.72 11.38 -8.19
CA SER A 38 -6.38 12.70 -7.62
C SER A 38 -5.06 12.68 -6.82
N LEU A 39 -4.55 11.50 -6.46
CA LEU A 39 -3.24 11.34 -5.84
C LEU A 39 -2.09 11.50 -6.83
N ILE A 40 -2.40 11.57 -8.12
CA ILE A 40 -1.53 11.84 -9.28
C ILE A 40 -0.43 10.79 -9.44
N SER A 41 0.42 10.59 -8.45
CA SER A 41 1.48 9.58 -8.43
C SER A 41 1.83 9.19 -7.02
N LEU A 42 2.02 7.90 -6.81
CA LEU A 42 2.48 7.33 -5.56
C LEU A 42 3.75 6.51 -5.79
N HIS A 43 4.49 6.25 -4.73
CA HIS A 43 5.66 5.40 -4.76
C HIS A 43 5.30 3.98 -4.32
N LEU A 44 5.77 2.96 -5.06
CA LEU A 44 5.56 1.56 -4.68
C LEU A 44 6.53 1.13 -3.58
N GLY A 45 6.02 0.34 -2.62
CA GLY A 45 6.78 -0.22 -1.52
C GLY A 45 7.62 -1.45 -1.90
N GLY A 46 8.30 -2.03 -0.91
CA GLY A 46 8.96 -3.34 -0.98
C GLY A 46 10.41 -3.36 -1.44
N TYR A 47 10.86 -2.43 -2.27
CA TYR A 47 12.26 -2.32 -2.68
C TYR A 47 12.87 -1.03 -2.10
N GLY A 48 13.81 -1.18 -1.17
CA GLY A 48 14.30 -0.11 -0.29
C GLY A 48 14.94 1.09 -0.97
N ALA A 49 15.44 0.97 -2.21
CA ALA A 49 16.21 2.05 -2.76
C ALA A 49 16.45 2.00 -4.27
N PRO A 50 15.44 1.97 -5.11
CA PRO A 50 15.71 2.37 -6.48
C PRO A 50 16.05 3.86 -6.46
N LYS A 51 17.26 4.20 -6.94
CA LYS A 51 17.77 5.57 -7.02
C LYS A 51 16.77 6.55 -7.65
N ASP A 52 15.98 6.06 -8.58
CA ASP A 52 15.06 6.85 -9.40
C ASP A 52 13.60 6.78 -8.91
N GLY A 53 13.31 5.99 -7.87
CA GLY A 53 11.96 5.78 -7.37
C GLY A 53 11.15 4.80 -8.24
N ARG A 54 10.08 4.28 -7.67
CA ARG A 54 9.11 3.41 -8.35
C ARG A 54 7.74 4.08 -8.34
N PHE A 55 7.55 5.06 -9.23
CA PHE A 55 6.36 5.88 -9.27
C PHE A 55 5.27 5.28 -10.17
N THR A 56 4.03 5.40 -9.74
CA THR A 56 2.86 4.81 -10.41
C THR A 56 2.37 5.60 -11.60
N LEU A 57 2.82 6.84 -11.81
CA LEU A 57 2.35 7.70 -12.91
C LEU A 57 2.75 7.14 -14.28
N GLN A 58 1.77 7.00 -15.16
CA GLN A 58 1.95 6.77 -16.60
C GLN A 58 1.17 7.80 -17.41
N TRP A 59 1.57 8.01 -18.67
CA TRP A 59 0.91 8.92 -19.59
C TRP A 59 0.09 8.17 -20.64
N ILE A 60 -1.19 8.52 -20.76
CA ILE A 60 -2.10 8.00 -21.79
C ILE A 60 -2.30 9.09 -22.85
N LYS A 61 -1.88 8.80 -24.09
CA LYS A 61 -2.04 9.71 -25.23
C LYS A 61 -3.52 9.92 -25.56
N MET A 62 -3.93 11.18 -25.71
CA MET A 62 -5.31 11.54 -26.00
C MET A 62 -5.50 12.12 -27.41
N GLY A 63 -4.56 12.96 -27.87
CA GLY A 63 -4.66 13.60 -29.18
C GLY A 63 -3.67 14.72 -29.36
N THR A 64 -3.65 15.34 -30.53
CA THR A 64 -2.74 16.44 -30.87
C THR A 64 -3.22 17.78 -30.29
N VAL A 65 -2.26 18.64 -29.96
CA VAL A 65 -2.47 19.99 -29.46
C VAL A 65 -1.84 20.98 -30.43
N PRO A 66 -2.57 22.00 -30.91
CA PRO A 66 -2.02 22.95 -31.87
C PRO A 66 -1.02 23.90 -31.18
N GLU A 67 0.25 23.81 -31.51
CA GLU A 67 1.36 24.74 -31.12
C GLU A 67 1.23 25.33 -29.70
N PRO A 68 1.19 24.52 -28.62
CA PRO A 68 0.90 24.99 -27.27
C PRO A 68 2.09 25.74 -26.66
N ILE A 69 1.83 26.91 -26.09
CA ILE A 69 2.76 27.74 -25.33
C ILE A 69 2.55 27.56 -23.83
N ALA A 70 1.28 27.46 -23.39
CA ALA A 70 0.89 27.30 -22.00
C ALA A 70 -0.40 26.47 -21.89
N ILE A 71 -0.58 25.77 -20.74
CA ILE A 71 -1.80 25.00 -20.45
C ILE A 71 -2.26 25.26 -19.01
N ALA A 72 -3.58 25.30 -18.78
CA ALA A 72 -4.19 25.32 -17.47
C ALA A 72 -5.56 24.63 -17.46
N GLY A 73 -5.92 24.02 -16.34
CA GLY A 73 -7.29 23.57 -16.07
C GLY A 73 -8.11 24.66 -15.40
N LEU A 74 -9.37 24.84 -15.83
CA LEU A 74 -10.32 25.72 -15.16
C LEU A 74 -11.75 25.26 -15.40
N ASN A 75 -12.54 25.14 -14.32
CA ASN A 75 -13.92 24.63 -14.34
C ASN A 75 -13.98 23.24 -15.01
N ASP A 76 -14.68 23.13 -16.16
CA ASP A 76 -14.92 21.92 -16.93
C ASP A 76 -14.02 21.79 -18.17
N LYS A 77 -12.97 22.62 -18.30
CA LYS A 77 -12.12 22.69 -19.49
C LYS A 77 -10.63 22.79 -19.20
N LEU A 78 -9.86 22.27 -20.14
CA LEU A 78 -8.46 22.63 -20.34
C LEU A 78 -8.39 23.84 -21.28
N TYR A 79 -7.50 24.77 -20.98
CA TYR A 79 -7.19 25.93 -21.77
C TYR A 79 -5.74 25.89 -22.20
N ILE A 80 -5.46 26.24 -23.45
CA ILE A 80 -4.09 26.43 -23.96
C ILE A 80 -3.95 27.79 -24.62
N VAL A 81 -2.75 28.32 -24.55
CA VAL A 81 -2.32 29.44 -25.38
C VAL A 81 -1.62 28.89 -26.60
N SER A 82 -2.06 29.26 -27.78
CA SER A 82 -1.51 28.77 -29.05
C SER A 82 -1.56 29.90 -30.09
N ASN A 83 -0.40 30.27 -30.67
CA ASN A 83 -0.31 31.28 -31.75
C ASN A 83 -1.10 32.59 -31.50
N GLY A 84 -1.08 33.09 -30.25
CA GLY A 84 -1.80 34.28 -29.82
C GLY A 84 -3.32 34.10 -29.62
N ASP A 85 -3.81 32.90 -29.75
CA ASP A 85 -5.19 32.52 -29.43
C ASP A 85 -5.28 31.74 -28.11
N LEU A 86 -6.38 31.90 -27.40
CA LEU A 86 -6.80 31.05 -26.30
C LEU A 86 -7.73 29.99 -26.86
N LEU A 87 -7.35 28.72 -26.71
CA LEU A 87 -8.19 27.59 -27.12
C LEU A 87 -8.66 26.84 -25.85
N SER A 88 -9.80 26.17 -25.94
CA SER A 88 -10.32 25.35 -24.84
C SER A 88 -10.88 24.04 -25.35
N MET A 89 -10.82 23.02 -24.46
CA MET A 89 -11.35 21.68 -24.73
C MET A 89 -11.86 21.07 -23.42
N ASN A 90 -12.96 20.31 -23.47
CA ASN A 90 -13.37 19.46 -22.36
C ASN A 90 -12.81 18.03 -22.60
N PRO A 91 -11.81 17.58 -21.86
CA PRO A 91 -11.18 16.28 -22.10
C PRO A 91 -12.05 15.09 -21.68
N SER A 92 -13.19 15.32 -21.04
CA SER A 92 -14.15 14.29 -20.65
C SER A 92 -15.17 13.96 -21.75
N GLU A 93 -15.23 14.75 -22.81
CA GLU A 93 -16.14 14.54 -23.95
C GLU A 93 -15.53 13.55 -24.95
N ASN A 94 -16.38 12.71 -25.53
CA ASN A 94 -16.00 11.83 -26.62
C ASN A 94 -15.64 12.68 -27.87
N ASN A 95 -14.47 12.41 -28.46
CA ASN A 95 -13.95 13.17 -29.63
C ASN A 95 -13.76 14.67 -29.35
N ALA A 96 -13.34 15.03 -28.13
CA ALA A 96 -13.05 16.40 -27.73
C ALA A 96 -12.05 17.08 -28.69
N THR A 97 -12.37 18.26 -29.14
CA THR A 97 -11.52 19.07 -30.04
C THR A 97 -11.25 20.45 -29.44
N TRP A 98 -10.11 21.03 -29.79
CA TRP A 98 -9.75 22.37 -29.37
C TRP A 98 -10.60 23.42 -30.13
N ALA A 99 -11.35 24.21 -29.39
CA ALA A 99 -12.15 25.30 -29.91
C ALA A 99 -11.59 26.65 -29.46
N LYS A 100 -11.69 27.66 -30.34
CA LYS A 100 -11.28 29.03 -30.02
C LYS A 100 -12.16 29.59 -28.91
N ALA A 101 -11.53 30.01 -27.82
CA ALA A 101 -12.17 30.64 -26.66
C ALA A 101 -11.92 32.14 -26.61
N GLY A 102 -10.82 32.66 -27.18
CA GLY A 102 -10.50 34.10 -27.20
C GLY A 102 -9.12 34.39 -27.76
N LYS A 103 -8.61 35.60 -27.47
CA LYS A 103 -7.23 35.99 -27.76
C LYS A 103 -6.34 35.88 -26.52
N ALA A 104 -5.06 35.56 -26.71
CA ALA A 104 -4.05 35.46 -25.65
C ALA A 104 -2.67 35.91 -26.17
N GLU A 105 -2.66 37.08 -26.84
CA GLU A 105 -1.44 37.63 -27.45
C GLU A 105 -0.35 37.88 -26.37
N ASN A 106 0.87 37.44 -26.65
CA ASN A 106 2.05 37.57 -25.79
C ASN A 106 1.96 36.86 -24.40
N ILE A 107 0.91 36.09 -24.14
CA ILE A 107 0.82 35.31 -22.89
C ILE A 107 1.75 34.08 -22.99
N ARG A 108 2.58 33.88 -21.97
CA ARG A 108 3.57 32.76 -21.90
C ARG A 108 3.25 31.69 -20.85
N SER A 109 2.42 32.02 -19.85
CA SER A 109 2.00 31.09 -18.81
C SER A 109 0.60 31.45 -18.34
N ILE A 110 -0.23 30.45 -18.04
CA ILE A 110 -1.59 30.64 -17.54
C ILE A 110 -1.87 29.76 -16.32
N ALA A 111 -2.76 30.23 -15.45
CA ALA A 111 -3.28 29.49 -14.29
C ALA A 111 -4.79 29.75 -14.14
N GLY A 112 -5.57 28.71 -13.82
CA GLY A 112 -7.01 28.82 -13.63
C GLY A 112 -7.38 28.87 -12.15
N PHE A 113 -8.27 29.82 -11.77
CA PHE A 113 -8.82 29.90 -10.42
C PHE A 113 -10.14 30.67 -10.38
N ASN A 114 -11.14 30.16 -9.66
CA ASN A 114 -12.43 30.82 -9.42
C ASN A 114 -13.09 31.41 -10.69
N SER A 115 -13.16 30.63 -11.76
CA SER A 115 -13.73 31.03 -13.06
C SER A 115 -12.97 32.17 -13.79
N GLU A 116 -11.75 32.46 -13.33
CA GLU A 116 -10.82 33.40 -13.98
C GLU A 116 -9.54 32.67 -14.42
N LEU A 117 -9.00 33.09 -15.57
CA LEU A 117 -7.63 32.73 -15.97
C LEU A 117 -6.71 33.89 -15.60
N TYR A 118 -5.60 33.56 -15.00
CA TYR A 118 -4.47 34.44 -14.75
C TYR A 118 -3.39 34.13 -15.77
N GLY A 119 -2.71 35.15 -16.27
CA GLY A 119 -1.65 34.98 -17.25
C GLY A 119 -0.47 35.90 -16.99
N ILE A 120 0.73 35.46 -17.35
CA ILE A 120 1.90 36.32 -17.46
C ILE A 120 2.26 36.50 -18.93
N ASN A 121 2.56 37.74 -19.32
CA ASN A 121 3.07 38.03 -20.65
C ASN A 121 4.61 38.10 -20.70
N ALA A 122 5.17 38.26 -21.88
CA ALA A 122 6.61 38.36 -22.07
C ALA A 122 7.29 39.54 -21.33
N ASN A 123 6.53 40.61 -21.03
CA ASN A 123 7.00 41.78 -20.29
C ASN A 123 6.97 41.63 -18.76
N GLY A 124 6.54 40.46 -18.25
CA GLY A 124 6.39 40.23 -16.80
C GLY A 124 5.13 40.88 -16.22
N GLU A 125 4.17 41.26 -17.05
CA GLU A 125 2.90 41.76 -16.58
C GLU A 125 1.96 40.63 -16.20
N LEU A 126 1.33 40.74 -15.04
CA LEU A 126 0.27 39.82 -14.58
C LEU A 126 -1.08 40.34 -15.05
N LEU A 127 -1.78 39.49 -15.79
CA LEU A 127 -3.07 39.79 -16.35
C LEU A 127 -4.10 38.76 -15.86
N LYS A 128 -5.40 39.14 -15.94
CA LYS A 128 -6.51 38.22 -15.72
C LYS A 128 -7.63 38.40 -16.72
N THR A 129 -8.40 37.35 -16.97
CA THR A 129 -9.60 37.36 -17.80
C THR A 129 -10.70 36.48 -17.22
N LYS A 130 -11.96 36.87 -17.41
CA LYS A 130 -13.14 36.06 -17.06
C LYS A 130 -13.53 35.18 -18.23
N VAL A 131 -13.68 33.89 -18.01
CA VAL A 131 -13.99 32.91 -19.05
C VAL A 131 -15.35 33.15 -19.72
N LYS A 132 -16.33 33.71 -18.99
CA LYS A 132 -17.70 33.97 -19.50
C LYS A 132 -17.90 35.30 -20.22
N SER A 133 -16.94 36.23 -20.20
CA SER A 133 -17.14 37.63 -20.68
C SER A 133 -16.23 38.05 -21.85
N GLY A 134 -16.03 37.15 -22.81
CA GLY A 134 -15.33 37.50 -24.06
C GLY A 134 -13.80 37.54 -23.98
N HIS A 135 -13.22 37.00 -22.88
CA HIS A 135 -11.78 36.78 -22.71
C HIS A 135 -10.89 38.02 -22.97
N GLN A 136 -11.29 39.19 -22.47
CA GLN A 136 -10.42 40.37 -22.49
C GLN A 136 -9.45 40.32 -21.30
N TRP A 137 -8.15 40.32 -21.57
CA TRP A 137 -7.12 40.35 -20.57
C TRP A 137 -6.94 41.73 -19.95
N LYS A 138 -7.05 41.82 -18.62
CA LYS A 138 -6.86 43.06 -17.87
C LYS A 138 -5.60 42.95 -17.03
N LYS A 139 -4.68 43.90 -17.15
CA LYS A 139 -3.50 43.99 -16.27
C LYS A 139 -3.93 44.25 -14.82
N ILE A 140 -3.37 43.46 -13.90
CA ILE A 140 -3.63 43.52 -12.45
C ILE A 140 -2.38 43.70 -11.63
N GLY A 141 -1.19 43.61 -12.23
CA GLY A 141 0.08 43.75 -11.55
C GLY A 141 1.26 43.38 -12.43
N SER A 142 2.38 43.09 -11.78
CA SER A 142 3.59 42.56 -12.40
C SER A 142 4.17 41.45 -11.53
N VAL A 143 4.91 40.51 -12.12
CA VAL A 143 5.60 39.43 -11.41
C VAL A 143 7.06 39.83 -11.19
N ASP A 144 7.76 39.14 -10.26
CA ASP A 144 9.19 39.23 -10.15
C ASP A 144 9.86 38.76 -11.46
N LYS A 145 11.00 39.34 -11.80
CA LYS A 145 11.71 39.03 -13.06
C LYS A 145 12.12 37.55 -13.19
N SER A 146 12.28 36.87 -12.06
CA SER A 146 12.62 35.44 -12.02
C SER A 146 11.42 34.53 -12.27
N VAL A 147 10.18 35.04 -12.22
CA VAL A 147 8.98 34.24 -12.41
C VAL A 147 8.64 34.11 -13.89
N THR A 148 8.68 32.88 -14.39
CA THR A 148 8.34 32.54 -15.79
C THR A 148 7.07 31.70 -15.93
N VAL A 149 6.68 30.96 -14.86
CA VAL A 149 5.50 30.13 -14.83
C VAL A 149 4.68 30.39 -13.58
N ILE A 150 3.36 30.23 -13.67
CA ILE A 150 2.43 30.42 -12.54
C ILE A 150 1.47 29.24 -12.37
N ALA A 151 1.04 29.04 -11.14
CA ALA A 151 -0.08 28.17 -10.76
C ALA A 151 -0.95 28.82 -9.70
N ALA A 152 -2.22 28.48 -9.64
CA ALA A 152 -3.08 28.85 -8.54
C ALA A 152 -3.23 27.68 -7.57
N TYR A 153 -2.99 27.93 -6.28
CA TYR A 153 -3.13 26.96 -5.22
C TYR A 153 -3.85 27.60 -4.02
N LYS A 154 -4.99 27.03 -3.63
CA LYS A 154 -5.88 27.65 -2.65
C LYS A 154 -6.22 29.09 -3.08
N ASN A 155 -6.08 30.09 -2.25
CA ASN A 155 -6.36 31.49 -2.58
C ASN A 155 -5.11 32.30 -2.98
N GLN A 156 -4.08 31.65 -3.48
CA GLN A 156 -2.81 32.27 -3.82
C GLN A 156 -2.39 31.92 -5.25
N LEU A 157 -1.70 32.85 -5.90
CA LEU A 157 -0.86 32.52 -7.05
C LEU A 157 0.53 32.16 -6.55
N PHE A 158 1.09 31.10 -7.13
CA PHE A 158 2.49 30.74 -6.99
C PHE A 158 3.19 30.99 -8.31
N GLY A 159 4.41 31.49 -8.24
CA GLY A 159 5.24 31.74 -9.42
C GLY A 159 6.62 31.16 -9.23
N ALA A 160 7.19 30.60 -10.29
CA ALA A 160 8.52 30.03 -10.28
C ALA A 160 9.23 30.23 -11.63
N GLY A 161 10.52 29.90 -11.68
CA GLY A 161 11.31 29.97 -12.89
C GLY A 161 12.63 29.19 -12.79
N GLU A 162 13.56 29.48 -13.70
CA GLU A 162 14.81 28.73 -13.87
C GLU A 162 15.72 28.72 -12.64
N ASN A 163 15.70 29.80 -11.85
CA ASN A 163 16.52 29.90 -10.63
C ASN A 163 15.95 29.11 -9.43
N GLY A 164 14.82 28.41 -9.61
CA GLY A 164 14.18 27.62 -8.56
C GLY A 164 13.54 28.40 -7.42
N SER A 165 13.59 29.73 -7.45
CA SER A 165 12.89 30.56 -6.46
C SER A 165 11.38 30.41 -6.63
N LEU A 166 10.68 30.15 -5.51
CA LEU A 166 9.22 30.14 -5.48
C LEU A 166 8.71 31.41 -4.82
N TRP A 167 7.73 32.02 -5.45
CA TRP A 167 7.05 33.23 -5.00
C TRP A 167 5.56 32.94 -4.81
N SER A 168 4.93 33.64 -3.88
CA SER A 168 3.48 33.58 -3.70
C SER A 168 2.86 34.97 -3.64
N ALA A 169 1.62 35.08 -4.10
CA ALA A 169 0.83 36.31 -4.01
C ALA A 169 -0.62 35.98 -3.68
N ASN A 170 -1.21 36.75 -2.77
CA ASN A 170 -2.60 36.56 -2.34
C ASN A 170 -3.56 37.17 -3.37
N LEU A 171 -4.58 36.41 -3.76
CA LEU A 171 -5.61 36.83 -4.73
C LEU A 171 -6.78 37.63 -4.09
N SER A 172 -6.85 37.68 -2.74
CA SER A 172 -7.96 38.33 -2.03
C SER A 172 -7.79 39.84 -1.87
N GLY A 173 -6.65 40.42 -2.28
CA GLY A 173 -6.33 41.84 -2.12
C GLY A 173 -6.64 42.70 -3.35
N ASN A 174 -6.79 44.01 -3.13
CA ASN A 174 -6.91 44.98 -4.23
C ASN A 174 -5.58 45.18 -5.01
N ARG A 175 -4.45 44.78 -4.42
CA ARG A 175 -3.11 44.84 -5.00
C ARG A 175 -2.43 43.49 -4.82
N ILE A 176 -1.86 42.98 -5.89
CA ILE A 176 -1.13 41.71 -5.87
C ILE A 176 0.34 42.00 -5.57
N GLU A 177 0.78 41.58 -4.39
CA GLU A 177 2.17 41.70 -3.94
C GLU A 177 2.80 40.31 -3.83
N TRP A 178 3.95 40.14 -4.47
CA TRP A 178 4.68 38.86 -4.46
C TRP A 178 5.66 38.79 -3.29
N THR A 179 5.60 37.69 -2.55
CA THR A 179 6.50 37.39 -1.44
C THR A 179 7.26 36.11 -1.77
N LYS A 180 8.55 36.09 -1.55
CA LYS A 180 9.38 34.88 -1.72
C LYS A 180 8.98 33.84 -0.68
N VAL A 181 8.79 32.61 -1.11
CA VAL A 181 8.45 31.49 -0.21
C VAL A 181 9.74 30.89 0.33
N GLU A 182 10.02 31.14 1.61
CA GLU A 182 11.23 30.67 2.29
C GLU A 182 10.99 29.41 3.15
N THR A 183 9.74 28.98 3.27
CA THR A 183 9.35 27.83 4.13
C THR A 183 9.66 26.46 3.54
N ILE A 184 10.06 26.41 2.26
CA ILE A 184 10.41 25.15 1.59
C ILE A 184 11.89 24.87 1.83
N SER A 185 12.18 23.75 2.49
CA SER A 185 13.52 23.39 2.98
C SER A 185 14.55 23.04 1.91
N ASN A 186 14.09 22.76 0.67
CA ASN A 186 14.95 22.48 -0.47
C ASN A 186 14.52 23.28 -1.70
N SER A 187 15.44 23.44 -2.66
CA SER A 187 15.17 24.09 -3.95
C SER A 187 15.26 23.08 -5.09
N ILE A 188 14.46 23.32 -6.13
CA ILE A 188 14.56 22.66 -7.42
C ILE A 188 14.79 23.72 -8.48
N ASN A 189 15.73 23.48 -9.40
CA ASN A 189 16.08 24.43 -10.45
C ASN A 189 15.36 24.11 -11.77
N HIS A 190 15.39 25.08 -12.70
CA HIS A 190 14.89 24.89 -14.07
C HIS A 190 13.42 24.46 -14.14
N ILE A 191 12.55 25.09 -13.34
CA ILE A 191 11.12 24.85 -13.41
C ILE A 191 10.56 25.42 -14.72
N VAL A 192 10.01 24.55 -15.56
CA VAL A 192 9.47 24.90 -16.90
C VAL A 192 7.94 24.89 -16.93
N SER A 193 7.28 24.24 -15.97
CA SER A 193 5.83 24.25 -15.84
C SER A 193 5.41 24.07 -14.40
N LEU A 194 4.35 24.76 -13.97
CA LEU A 194 3.83 24.73 -12.61
C LEU A 194 2.31 24.58 -12.66
N THR A 195 1.77 23.71 -11.82
CA THR A 195 0.32 23.50 -11.67
C THR A 195 -0.02 23.09 -10.25
N ALA A 196 -1.30 23.03 -9.90
CA ALA A 196 -1.73 22.60 -8.57
C ALA A 196 -3.10 21.93 -8.62
N ASN A 197 -3.34 21.04 -7.64
CA ASN A 197 -4.67 20.66 -7.21
C ASN A 197 -4.97 21.26 -5.82
N ASN A 198 -6.07 20.86 -5.19
CA ASN A 198 -6.43 21.35 -3.85
C ASN A 198 -5.45 20.94 -2.74
N ARG A 199 -4.54 20.00 -3.02
CA ARG A 199 -3.66 19.37 -2.04
C ARG A 199 -2.21 19.82 -2.17
N LYS A 200 -1.68 19.92 -3.39
CA LYS A 200 -0.25 20.10 -3.66
C LYS A 200 0.01 20.96 -4.88
N LEU A 201 1.16 21.61 -4.89
CA LEU A 201 1.79 22.14 -6.09
C LEU A 201 2.57 21.02 -6.80
N TYR A 202 2.60 21.07 -8.13
CA TYR A 202 3.40 20.19 -8.99
C TYR A 202 4.25 21.05 -9.92
N ALA A 203 5.54 20.76 -9.96
CA ALA A 203 6.51 21.44 -10.81
C ALA A 203 7.16 20.43 -11.75
N LEU A 204 7.20 20.75 -13.04
CA LEU A 204 7.99 20.04 -14.03
C LEU A 204 9.30 20.80 -14.25
N THR A 205 10.42 20.11 -14.23
CA THR A 205 11.75 20.67 -14.50
C THR A 205 12.21 20.34 -15.92
N SER A 206 13.22 21.06 -16.44
CA SER A 206 13.72 20.88 -17.80
C SER A 206 14.37 19.53 -18.08
N ASP A 207 14.73 18.78 -17.03
CA ASP A 207 15.23 17.40 -17.07
C ASP A 207 14.13 16.33 -16.96
N ASP A 208 12.88 16.74 -17.22
CA ASP A 208 11.70 15.89 -17.26
C ASP A 208 11.36 15.22 -15.90
N VAL A 209 11.70 15.87 -14.78
CA VAL A 209 11.33 15.41 -13.43
C VAL A 209 10.11 16.18 -12.94
N ILE A 210 9.13 15.45 -12.41
CA ILE A 210 7.98 16.06 -11.75
C ILE A 210 8.20 16.00 -10.23
N PHE A 211 8.06 17.15 -9.60
CA PHE A 211 8.10 17.33 -8.16
C PHE A 211 6.73 17.73 -7.62
N GLN A 212 6.47 17.39 -6.37
CA GLN A 212 5.30 17.84 -5.62
C GLN A 212 5.73 18.52 -4.32
N CYS A 213 4.94 19.50 -3.87
CA CYS A 213 5.14 20.19 -2.61
C CYS A 213 3.80 20.61 -2.02
N GLU A 214 3.68 20.60 -0.69
CA GLU A 214 2.58 21.22 0.03
C GLU A 214 3.09 22.48 0.74
N PRO A 215 2.96 23.67 0.12
CA PRO A 215 3.45 24.91 0.71
C PRO A 215 2.69 25.28 1.98
N GLY A 216 3.40 25.85 2.97
CA GLY A 216 2.80 26.33 4.21
C GLY A 216 2.68 25.29 5.33
N THR A 217 3.16 24.08 5.14
CA THR A 217 3.36 23.10 6.22
C THR A 217 4.75 23.26 6.83
N LYS A 218 4.92 22.85 8.10
CA LYS A 218 6.19 22.98 8.85
C LYS A 218 7.38 22.30 8.17
N ASP A 219 7.11 21.18 7.46
CA ASP A 219 8.13 20.37 6.81
C ASP A 219 8.00 20.41 5.27
N SER A 220 7.57 21.56 4.73
CA SER A 220 7.42 21.76 3.29
C SER A 220 8.74 21.52 2.57
N LYS A 221 8.70 20.62 1.59
CA LYS A 221 9.82 20.35 0.67
C LYS A 221 9.31 19.84 -0.66
N TRP A 222 10.11 20.02 -1.70
CA TRP A 222 9.88 19.41 -2.99
C TRP A 222 10.26 17.93 -2.94
N LEU A 223 9.34 17.06 -3.24
CA LEU A 223 9.55 15.61 -3.34
C LEU A 223 9.37 15.16 -4.78
N LYS A 224 10.29 14.35 -5.27
CA LYS A 224 10.14 13.69 -6.58
C LYS A 224 8.86 12.86 -6.59
N THR A 225 8.12 12.95 -7.67
CA THR A 225 6.81 12.28 -7.82
C THR A 225 6.69 11.51 -9.13
N ALA A 226 7.52 11.85 -10.11
CA ALA A 226 7.68 11.08 -11.33
C ALA A 226 9.04 11.38 -11.95
N TYR A 227 9.61 10.42 -12.68
CA TYR A 227 10.97 10.51 -13.19
C TYR A 227 11.13 9.74 -14.50
N ARG A 228 11.78 10.38 -15.50
CA ARG A 228 11.90 9.82 -16.85
C ARG A 228 12.73 8.53 -16.91
N ASN A 229 13.86 8.48 -16.20
CA ASN A 229 14.81 7.38 -16.32
C ASN A 229 14.38 6.08 -15.66
N GLY A 230 13.26 6.05 -14.99
CA GLY A 230 12.75 4.87 -14.31
C GLY A 230 11.61 4.14 -15.04
N GLU A 231 11.40 4.38 -16.35
CA GLU A 231 10.24 3.89 -17.11
C GLU A 231 8.87 4.33 -16.56
N SER A 232 8.83 5.15 -15.51
CA SER A 232 7.58 5.72 -15.00
C SER A 232 6.98 6.73 -15.97
N ILE A 233 7.84 7.48 -16.70
CA ILE A 233 7.44 8.43 -17.74
C ILE A 233 8.17 8.08 -19.03
N LYS A 234 7.44 7.63 -20.04
CA LYS A 234 7.98 7.34 -21.39
C LYS A 234 7.88 8.54 -22.33
N GLU A 235 6.98 9.46 -22.05
CA GLU A 235 6.70 10.63 -22.88
C GLU A 235 7.52 11.83 -22.40
N ASP A 236 8.16 12.52 -23.32
CA ASP A 236 8.88 13.78 -23.07
C ASP A 236 7.86 14.90 -22.86
N ILE A 237 7.45 15.14 -21.63
CA ILE A 237 6.47 16.17 -21.29
C ILE A 237 7.15 17.53 -21.15
N LYS A 238 6.64 18.54 -21.85
CA LYS A 238 7.12 19.92 -21.78
C LYS A 238 6.26 20.85 -20.93
N GLN A 239 5.01 20.48 -20.67
CA GLN A 239 4.06 21.27 -19.87
C GLN A 239 3.12 20.35 -19.11
N ILE A 240 2.68 20.77 -17.92
CA ILE A 240 1.72 20.07 -17.08
C ILE A 240 0.58 20.98 -16.64
N ALA A 241 -0.62 20.42 -16.49
CA ALA A 241 -1.79 21.08 -15.90
C ALA A 241 -2.60 20.09 -15.08
N VAL A 242 -3.18 20.53 -13.98
CA VAL A 242 -4.20 19.75 -13.26
C VAL A 242 -5.58 20.18 -13.75
N PHE A 243 -6.42 19.19 -14.04
CA PHE A 243 -7.82 19.35 -14.37
C PHE A 243 -8.64 18.22 -13.74
N SER A 244 -9.72 18.57 -13.02
CA SER A 244 -10.56 17.61 -12.27
C SER A 244 -9.71 16.65 -11.43
N ASP A 245 -8.77 17.22 -10.67
CA ASP A 245 -7.82 16.53 -9.79
C ASP A 245 -6.90 15.49 -10.49
N ARG A 246 -6.87 15.45 -11.83
CA ARG A 246 -5.96 14.62 -12.62
C ARG A 246 -4.86 15.47 -13.26
N LEU A 247 -3.69 14.89 -13.41
CA LEU A 247 -2.59 15.53 -14.13
C LEU A 247 -2.73 15.31 -15.64
N PHE A 248 -2.60 16.38 -16.40
CA PHE A 248 -2.46 16.36 -17.86
C PHE A 248 -1.08 16.88 -18.22
N GLY A 249 -0.55 16.38 -19.30
CA GLY A 249 0.74 16.82 -19.85
C GLY A 249 0.65 17.07 -21.35
N ILE A 250 1.49 17.94 -21.85
CA ILE A 250 1.71 18.11 -23.29
C ILE A 250 3.13 17.64 -23.60
N SER A 251 3.25 16.67 -24.52
CA SER A 251 4.55 16.16 -24.96
C SER A 251 5.31 17.16 -25.85
N LYS A 252 6.61 16.93 -26.06
CA LYS A 252 7.43 17.71 -26.99
C LYS A 252 6.90 17.63 -28.43
N GLU A 253 6.22 16.53 -28.77
CA GLU A 253 5.54 16.32 -30.07
C GLU A 253 4.13 16.95 -30.14
N ASN A 254 3.76 17.79 -29.18
CA ASN A 254 2.45 18.41 -29.08
C ASN A 254 1.28 17.41 -28.96
N ILE A 255 1.47 16.35 -28.19
CA ILE A 255 0.41 15.40 -27.84
C ILE A 255 -0.09 15.69 -26.44
N LEU A 256 -1.41 15.84 -26.28
CA LEU A 256 -2.04 15.86 -24.96
C LEU A 256 -2.01 14.45 -24.38
N CYS A 257 -1.54 14.36 -23.16
CA CYS A 257 -1.49 13.12 -22.39
C CYS A 257 -2.24 13.28 -21.07
N ARG A 258 -2.93 12.23 -20.64
CA ARG A 258 -3.56 12.16 -19.32
C ARG A 258 -2.70 11.29 -18.41
N GLY A 259 -2.37 11.79 -17.23
CA GLY A 259 -1.70 11.03 -16.19
C GLY A 259 -2.67 10.10 -15.49
N GLU A 260 -2.26 8.86 -15.30
CA GLU A 260 -3.01 7.82 -14.57
C GLU A 260 -2.05 6.99 -13.73
N HIS A 261 -2.57 6.35 -12.66
CA HIS A 261 -1.82 5.28 -12.01
C HIS A 261 -1.72 4.08 -12.94
N ARG A 262 -0.51 3.55 -13.10
CA ARG A 262 -0.31 2.26 -13.75
C ARG A 262 -0.75 1.18 -12.76
N SER A 263 -1.86 0.50 -13.05
CA SER A 263 -2.43 -0.52 -12.17
C SER A 263 -3.08 -1.63 -12.96
N GLU A 264 -3.09 -2.83 -12.39
CA GLU A 264 -3.89 -3.97 -12.82
C GLU A 264 -5.32 -3.94 -12.27
N GLY A 265 -5.62 -3.01 -11.35
CA GLY A 265 -6.94 -2.88 -10.74
C GLY A 265 -7.32 -4.05 -9.84
N ASN A 266 -6.34 -4.68 -9.16
CA ASN A 266 -6.57 -5.95 -8.46
C ASN A 266 -6.12 -5.97 -6.99
N ILE A 267 -5.61 -4.84 -6.44
CA ILE A 267 -5.27 -4.76 -5.03
C ILE A 267 -6.51 -4.53 -4.17
N THR A 268 -6.67 -5.36 -3.15
CA THR A 268 -7.88 -5.40 -2.31
C THR A 268 -7.56 -5.54 -0.83
N ALA A 269 -8.51 -5.13 0.02
CA ALA A 269 -8.66 -5.62 1.39
C ALA A 269 -9.79 -6.65 1.40
N ARG A 270 -9.55 -7.85 1.93
CA ARG A 270 -10.51 -8.95 1.97
C ARG A 270 -10.69 -9.45 3.39
N ALA A 271 -11.90 -9.70 3.80
CA ALA A 271 -12.23 -10.14 5.15
C ALA A 271 -13.10 -11.39 5.16
N MET A 272 -12.83 -12.26 6.14
CA MET A 272 -13.69 -13.38 6.52
C MET A 272 -14.03 -13.26 8.01
N ALA A 273 -15.27 -13.00 8.33
CA ALA A 273 -15.82 -12.99 9.68
C ALA A 273 -16.37 -14.39 10.02
N ILE A 274 -16.00 -14.93 11.16
CA ILE A 274 -16.43 -16.26 11.64
C ILE A 274 -16.94 -16.12 13.06
N LYS A 275 -18.16 -16.58 13.30
CA LYS A 275 -18.82 -16.50 14.60
C LYS A 275 -19.34 -17.86 15.02
N ASN A 276 -19.13 -18.22 16.28
CA ASN A 276 -19.77 -19.33 16.94
C ASN A 276 -20.24 -18.88 18.33
N ASN A 277 -21.53 -19.05 18.63
CA ASN A 277 -22.15 -18.52 19.85
C ASN A 277 -21.88 -17.02 20.03
N GLU A 278 -21.13 -16.65 21.08
CA GLU A 278 -20.83 -15.25 21.43
C GLU A 278 -19.51 -14.75 20.87
N THR A 279 -18.63 -15.64 20.40
CA THR A 279 -17.30 -15.26 19.93
C THR A 279 -17.28 -15.02 18.42
N THR A 280 -16.85 -13.83 18.03
CA THR A 280 -16.61 -13.45 16.64
C THR A 280 -15.15 -13.16 16.43
N VAL A 281 -14.56 -13.69 15.36
CA VAL A 281 -13.21 -13.38 14.89
C VAL A 281 -13.26 -12.92 13.44
N VAL A 282 -12.31 -12.08 13.04
CA VAL A 282 -12.20 -11.60 11.67
C VAL A 282 -10.77 -11.79 11.18
N ILE A 283 -10.63 -12.46 10.05
CA ILE A 283 -9.38 -12.67 9.35
C ILE A 283 -9.38 -11.77 8.12
N VAL A 284 -8.36 -10.93 8.00
CA VAL A 284 -8.24 -9.94 6.93
C VAL A 284 -6.94 -10.16 6.18
N ASN A 285 -7.02 -10.12 4.87
CA ASN A 285 -5.85 -9.99 3.98
C ASN A 285 -5.88 -8.62 3.29
N VAL A 286 -4.72 -7.99 3.20
CA VAL A 286 -4.56 -6.67 2.56
C VAL A 286 -3.43 -6.75 1.54
N ASP A 287 -3.69 -6.33 0.31
CA ASP A 287 -2.69 -6.33 -0.76
C ASP A 287 -1.78 -5.10 -0.66
N VAL A 288 -0.90 -5.12 0.34
CA VAL A 288 0.14 -4.13 0.59
C VAL A 288 1.44 -4.82 0.98
N CYS A 289 2.58 -4.12 0.88
CA CYS A 289 3.86 -4.66 1.29
C CYS A 289 3.92 -4.91 2.80
N GLY A 290 3.38 -4.01 3.61
CA GLY A 290 3.31 -4.16 5.06
C GLY A 290 2.52 -3.06 5.73
N LEU A 291 2.05 -3.34 6.92
CA LEU A 291 1.40 -2.40 7.83
C LEU A 291 2.18 -2.40 9.15
N ASN A 292 2.22 -1.29 9.85
CA ASN A 292 2.82 -1.23 11.18
C ASN A 292 1.77 -1.39 12.29
N ASP A 293 2.23 -1.71 13.49
CA ASP A 293 1.40 -1.94 14.68
C ASP A 293 0.57 -0.71 15.08
N ILE A 294 1.09 0.49 14.91
CA ILE A 294 0.37 1.75 15.21
C ILE A 294 -0.85 1.85 14.29
N PHE A 295 -0.68 1.63 13.00
CA PHE A 295 -1.76 1.72 12.03
C PHE A 295 -2.81 0.61 12.25
N THR A 296 -2.39 -0.64 12.39
CA THR A 296 -3.33 -1.74 12.67
C THR A 296 -4.00 -1.59 14.04
N GLY A 297 -3.29 -1.02 15.02
CA GLY A 297 -3.82 -0.65 16.34
C GLY A 297 -4.97 0.35 16.24
N THR A 298 -4.88 1.36 15.35
CA THR A 298 -5.99 2.31 15.15
C THR A 298 -7.23 1.62 14.60
N ILE A 299 -7.08 0.68 13.67
CA ILE A 299 -8.19 -0.11 13.10
C ILE A 299 -8.84 -0.97 14.19
N LYS A 300 -8.02 -1.70 14.95
CA LYS A 300 -8.50 -2.56 16.04
C LYS A 300 -9.22 -1.77 17.13
N HIS A 301 -8.71 -0.59 17.46
CA HIS A 301 -9.36 0.30 18.43
C HIS A 301 -10.72 0.80 17.95
N GLU A 302 -10.83 1.19 16.68
CA GLU A 302 -12.09 1.64 16.08
C GLU A 302 -13.14 0.52 16.07
N LEU A 303 -12.75 -0.71 15.70
CA LEU A 303 -13.63 -1.87 15.73
C LEU A 303 -14.02 -2.29 17.15
N PHE A 304 -13.13 -2.10 18.14
CA PHE A 304 -13.48 -2.31 19.53
C PHE A 304 -14.57 -1.33 20.01
N LEU A 305 -14.43 -0.05 19.67
CA LEU A 305 -15.43 0.97 20.05
C LEU A 305 -16.78 0.76 19.36
N LYS A 306 -16.76 0.36 18.09
CA LYS A 306 -17.97 0.25 17.27
C LYS A 306 -18.66 -1.12 17.39
N ASP A 307 -17.89 -2.18 17.28
CA ASP A 307 -18.42 -3.55 17.14
C ASP A 307 -18.07 -4.45 18.33
N HIS A 308 -17.42 -3.90 19.36
CA HIS A 308 -16.94 -4.60 20.55
C HIS A 308 -16.01 -5.80 20.26
N LEU A 309 -15.30 -5.75 19.11
CA LEU A 309 -14.33 -6.78 18.75
C LEU A 309 -13.01 -6.55 19.49
N PRO A 310 -12.55 -7.49 20.34
CA PRO A 310 -11.27 -7.36 21.01
C PRO A 310 -10.12 -7.45 19.99
N ALA A 311 -9.00 -6.80 20.28
CA ALA A 311 -7.83 -6.76 19.39
C ALA A 311 -7.32 -8.16 18.99
N ALA A 312 -7.45 -9.15 19.87
CA ALA A 312 -7.08 -10.54 19.63
C ALA A 312 -7.97 -11.25 18.59
N ALA A 313 -9.22 -10.79 18.43
CA ALA A 313 -10.16 -11.35 17.47
C ALA A 313 -9.97 -10.83 16.03
N ILE A 314 -9.09 -9.85 15.84
CA ILE A 314 -8.85 -9.21 14.55
C ILE A 314 -7.43 -9.57 14.07
N PHE A 315 -7.38 -10.37 13.00
CA PHE A 315 -6.15 -10.88 12.39
C PHE A 315 -5.94 -10.17 11.05
N ILE A 316 -4.97 -9.27 10.95
CA ILE A 316 -4.69 -8.51 9.74
C ILE A 316 -3.36 -9.00 9.14
N ASN A 317 -3.43 -9.62 7.97
CA ASN A 317 -2.29 -10.16 7.24
C ASN A 317 -2.04 -9.34 5.97
N SER A 318 -0.80 -8.90 5.77
CA SER A 318 -0.39 -8.29 4.51
C SER A 318 0.02 -9.39 3.51
N SER A 319 -0.46 -9.30 2.26
CA SER A 319 -0.01 -10.24 1.21
C SER A 319 1.47 -10.06 0.86
N HIS A 320 2.05 -8.96 1.31
CA HIS A 320 3.43 -8.55 1.10
C HIS A 320 3.77 -8.27 -0.36
N THR A 321 2.79 -7.90 -1.19
CA THR A 321 3.09 -7.49 -2.55
C THR A 321 4.03 -6.28 -2.58
N HIS A 322 5.14 -6.40 -3.31
CA HIS A 322 6.08 -5.30 -3.55
C HIS A 322 5.60 -4.32 -4.63
N PHE A 323 4.32 -4.39 -5.01
CA PHE A 323 3.70 -3.63 -6.09
C PHE A 323 2.45 -2.86 -5.64
N ALA A 324 2.34 -2.57 -4.34
CA ALA A 324 1.36 -1.63 -3.81
C ALA A 324 2.05 -0.34 -3.34
N PRO A 325 1.33 0.79 -3.28
CA PRO A 325 1.89 2.03 -2.74
C PRO A 325 2.40 1.85 -1.30
N VAL A 326 3.38 2.68 -0.92
CA VAL A 326 3.95 2.70 0.44
C VAL A 326 2.86 2.92 1.49
N THR A 327 2.82 2.07 2.52
CA THR A 327 1.83 2.08 3.59
C THR A 327 2.41 2.20 4.99
N GLN A 328 3.75 2.23 5.11
CA GLN A 328 4.41 2.37 6.42
C GLN A 328 5.64 3.27 6.33
N ASN A 329 6.14 3.72 7.48
CA ASN A 329 7.28 4.61 7.55
C ASN A 329 8.59 3.82 7.42
N TRP A 330 9.42 4.20 6.44
CA TRP A 330 10.75 3.64 6.22
C TRP A 330 11.80 4.76 6.23
N LEU A 331 12.11 5.25 7.43
CA LEU A 331 12.88 6.49 7.62
C LEU A 331 14.32 6.44 7.10
N THR A 332 14.87 5.25 6.91
CA THR A 332 16.22 5.04 6.37
C THR A 332 16.26 4.88 4.84
N TRP A 333 15.10 4.79 4.20
CA TRP A 333 14.98 4.63 2.76
C TRP A 333 15.20 5.96 2.02
N GLN A 334 15.17 5.93 0.68
CA GLN A 334 15.19 7.17 -0.11
C GLN A 334 13.93 7.99 0.14
N GLU A 335 14.05 9.33 0.06
CA GLU A 335 12.97 10.24 0.45
C GLU A 335 11.58 9.92 -0.11
N PRO A 336 11.41 9.56 -1.40
CA PRO A 336 10.07 9.24 -1.92
C PRO A 336 9.40 8.05 -1.23
N ASN A 337 10.18 7.14 -0.62
CA ASN A 337 9.70 5.92 0.01
C ASN A 337 9.57 6.01 1.53
N GLN A 338 10.01 7.12 2.14
CA GLN A 338 10.11 7.20 3.59
C GLN A 338 8.75 7.24 4.28
N LEU A 339 7.78 7.88 3.65
CA LEU A 339 6.46 8.12 4.24
C LEU A 339 5.35 7.74 3.26
N PRO A 340 4.27 7.12 3.75
CA PRO A 340 3.08 6.91 2.95
C PRO A 340 2.38 8.25 2.65
N ASP A 341 1.67 8.33 1.53
CA ASP A 341 0.68 9.39 1.36
C ASP A 341 -0.46 9.19 2.36
N SER A 342 -0.68 10.17 3.22
CA SER A 342 -1.65 10.07 4.32
C SER A 342 -3.09 9.85 3.83
N THR A 343 -3.46 10.41 2.68
CA THR A 343 -4.79 10.20 2.11
C THR A 343 -4.94 8.77 1.59
N TYR A 344 -3.93 8.26 0.87
CA TYR A 344 -3.95 6.85 0.46
C TYR A 344 -4.07 5.92 1.69
N LEU A 345 -3.22 6.13 2.70
CA LEU A 345 -3.18 5.27 3.87
C LEU A 345 -4.51 5.29 4.67
N TYR A 346 -5.04 6.48 4.95
CA TYR A 346 -6.20 6.61 5.86
C TYR A 346 -7.54 6.62 5.12
N SER A 347 -7.62 7.25 3.94
CA SER A 347 -8.90 7.34 3.22
C SER A 347 -9.14 6.17 2.27
N THR A 348 -8.09 5.47 1.82
CA THR A 348 -8.23 4.32 0.92
C THR A 348 -7.97 3.02 1.66
N VAL A 349 -6.76 2.80 2.18
CA VAL A 349 -6.39 1.51 2.79
C VAL A 349 -7.14 1.26 4.09
N LYS A 350 -7.13 2.21 5.05
CA LYS A 350 -7.83 2.06 6.32
C LYS A 350 -9.34 1.85 6.11
N ASN A 351 -9.96 2.71 5.31
CA ASN A 351 -11.40 2.60 5.06
C ASN A 351 -11.74 1.32 4.27
N GLY A 352 -10.90 0.91 3.33
CA GLY A 352 -11.06 -0.37 2.63
C GLY A 352 -11.04 -1.57 3.59
N ILE A 353 -10.10 -1.59 4.55
CA ILE A 353 -10.05 -2.63 5.59
C ILE A 353 -11.31 -2.60 6.47
N LEU A 354 -11.70 -1.43 6.97
CA LEU A 354 -12.88 -1.28 7.82
C LEU A 354 -14.17 -1.70 7.08
N ASN A 355 -14.35 -1.26 5.84
CA ASN A 355 -15.49 -1.61 5.02
C ASN A 355 -15.55 -3.11 4.72
N ALA A 356 -14.41 -3.73 4.38
CA ALA A 356 -14.34 -5.17 4.19
C ALA A 356 -14.76 -5.94 5.44
N ILE A 357 -14.29 -5.53 6.62
CA ILE A 357 -14.68 -6.15 7.89
C ILE A 357 -16.17 -5.97 8.16
N GLU A 358 -16.69 -4.75 8.08
CA GLU A 358 -18.11 -4.46 8.32
C GLU A 358 -19.03 -5.20 7.37
N ASN A 359 -18.69 -5.26 6.09
CA ASN A 359 -19.47 -5.95 5.10
C ASN A 359 -19.42 -7.48 5.30
N ALA A 360 -18.26 -8.03 5.71
CA ALA A 360 -18.17 -9.43 6.10
C ALA A 360 -19.04 -9.76 7.34
N LEU A 361 -19.02 -8.90 8.36
CA LEU A 361 -19.88 -9.05 9.55
C LEU A 361 -21.38 -9.02 9.19
N LYS A 362 -21.78 -8.12 8.29
CA LYS A 362 -23.17 -8.02 7.81
C LYS A 362 -23.60 -9.20 6.93
N ALA A 363 -22.66 -9.80 6.21
CA ALA A 363 -22.92 -10.91 5.29
C ALA A 363 -22.96 -12.28 5.95
N MET A 364 -22.76 -12.38 7.26
CA MET A 364 -22.70 -13.66 7.98
C MET A 364 -23.96 -14.50 7.76
N ALA A 365 -23.75 -15.76 7.38
CA ALA A 365 -24.78 -16.76 7.18
C ALA A 365 -24.30 -18.13 7.72
N PRO A 366 -25.21 -19.07 8.05
CA PRO A 366 -24.85 -20.40 8.49
C PRO A 366 -24.00 -21.12 7.45
N ALA A 367 -22.85 -21.67 7.89
CA ALA A 367 -21.95 -22.44 7.04
C ALA A 367 -21.20 -23.51 7.83
N GLU A 368 -20.77 -24.55 7.16
CA GLU A 368 -19.83 -25.56 7.67
C GLU A 368 -18.40 -25.17 7.25
N LEU A 369 -17.42 -25.39 8.13
CA LEU A 369 -16.00 -25.21 7.84
C LEU A 369 -15.31 -26.55 7.65
N SER A 370 -14.40 -26.61 6.70
CA SER A 370 -13.51 -27.75 6.50
C SER A 370 -12.10 -27.31 6.13
N PHE A 371 -11.11 -28.13 6.51
CA PHE A 371 -9.70 -27.89 6.29
C PHE A 371 -9.11 -28.95 5.38
N GLY A 372 -8.28 -28.54 4.43
CA GLY A 372 -7.44 -29.40 3.61
C GLY A 372 -6.04 -28.86 3.53
N ARG A 373 -5.07 -29.76 3.35
CA ARG A 373 -3.66 -29.43 3.17
C ARG A 373 -3.09 -30.19 1.98
N GLY A 374 -2.31 -29.49 1.19
CA GLY A 374 -1.47 -30.03 0.13
C GLY A 374 -0.10 -29.37 0.16
N ALA A 375 0.61 -29.38 -0.96
CA ALA A 375 1.93 -28.79 -1.08
C ALA A 375 2.17 -28.28 -2.51
N ALA A 376 2.79 -27.10 -2.62
CA ALA A 376 3.23 -26.54 -3.88
C ALA A 376 4.70 -26.07 -3.79
N ASP A 377 5.48 -26.39 -4.81
CA ASP A 377 6.88 -25.96 -4.90
C ASP A 377 6.94 -24.57 -5.57
N LEU A 378 6.62 -23.52 -4.78
CA LEU A 378 6.50 -22.15 -5.26
C LEU A 378 7.82 -21.38 -5.22
N GLY A 379 8.75 -21.74 -4.33
CA GLY A 379 9.92 -20.95 -4.03
C GLY A 379 11.16 -21.72 -3.63
N TYR A 380 12.15 -20.99 -3.16
CA TYR A 380 13.38 -21.52 -2.59
C TYR A 380 13.87 -20.60 -1.47
N ASN A 381 14.59 -21.15 -0.49
CA ASN A 381 15.24 -20.33 0.53
C ASN A 381 16.41 -19.56 -0.11
N ARG A 382 16.33 -18.21 -0.11
CA ARG A 382 17.32 -17.33 -0.74
C ARG A 382 18.51 -17.04 0.15
N SER A 383 18.40 -17.29 1.43
CA SER A 383 19.32 -16.84 2.49
C SER A 383 20.25 -17.94 2.96
N LEU A 384 19.71 -19.11 3.26
CA LEU A 384 20.47 -20.27 3.73
C LEU A 384 20.97 -21.07 2.52
N LYS A 385 22.16 -20.71 2.02
CA LYS A 385 22.68 -21.21 0.72
C LYS A 385 22.81 -22.73 0.63
N ASP A 386 23.13 -23.38 1.74
CA ASP A 386 23.28 -24.84 1.80
C ASP A 386 21.94 -25.56 2.09
N HIS A 387 20.84 -24.82 2.21
CA HIS A 387 19.51 -25.31 2.61
C HIS A 387 18.38 -24.69 1.77
N GLN A 388 18.62 -24.46 0.49
CA GLN A 388 17.66 -23.76 -0.40
C GLN A 388 16.34 -24.52 -0.59
N GLU A 389 16.35 -25.84 -0.43
CA GLU A 389 15.17 -26.71 -0.50
C GLU A 389 14.31 -26.69 0.77
N ILE A 390 14.87 -26.22 1.90
CA ILE A 390 14.17 -26.21 3.19
C ILE A 390 13.29 -24.97 3.30
N TYR A 391 12.00 -25.16 3.06
CA TYR A 391 10.97 -24.15 3.33
C TYR A 391 9.60 -24.81 3.50
N ASP A 392 8.65 -24.05 4.05
CA ASP A 392 7.28 -24.51 4.24
C ASP A 392 6.52 -24.53 2.90
N LYS A 393 6.44 -25.71 2.27
CA LYS A 393 5.73 -25.94 1.00
C LYS A 393 4.24 -26.18 1.16
N ALA A 394 3.73 -26.20 2.40
CA ALA A 394 2.32 -26.48 2.63
C ALA A 394 1.43 -25.41 2.01
N VAL A 395 0.37 -25.87 1.37
CA VAL A 395 -0.78 -25.09 0.96
C VAL A 395 -1.94 -25.51 1.84
N ASP A 396 -2.39 -24.62 2.70
CA ASP A 396 -3.55 -24.84 3.57
C ASP A 396 -4.78 -24.20 2.95
N VAL A 397 -5.92 -24.90 2.98
CA VAL A 397 -7.19 -24.41 2.48
C VAL A 397 -8.27 -24.60 3.54
N VAL A 398 -8.97 -23.54 3.88
CA VAL A 398 -10.19 -23.56 4.67
C VAL A 398 -11.36 -23.24 3.74
N LYS A 399 -12.32 -24.15 3.67
CA LYS A 399 -13.55 -24.01 2.90
C LYS A 399 -14.72 -23.69 3.83
N ALA A 400 -15.47 -22.66 3.53
CA ALA A 400 -16.77 -22.35 4.08
C ALA A 400 -17.86 -22.76 3.07
N ASP A 401 -18.72 -23.70 3.46
CA ASP A 401 -19.84 -24.21 2.65
C ASP A 401 -21.15 -23.71 3.25
N TYR A 402 -21.84 -22.81 2.55
CA TYR A 402 -23.01 -22.11 3.08
C TYR A 402 -24.26 -22.99 3.06
N THR A 403 -24.84 -23.21 4.23
CA THR A 403 -26.03 -24.05 4.40
C THR A 403 -27.23 -23.50 3.64
N GLY A 404 -27.83 -24.34 2.80
CA GLY A 404 -29.00 -23.96 2.01
C GLY A 404 -28.74 -23.05 0.81
N LYS A 405 -27.46 -22.81 0.49
CA LYS A 405 -27.03 -22.07 -0.68
C LYS A 405 -26.01 -22.91 -1.46
N ASN A 406 -26.05 -22.86 -2.76
CA ASN A 406 -25.00 -23.46 -3.59
C ASN A 406 -23.87 -22.43 -3.76
N SER A 407 -23.21 -22.08 -2.64
CA SER A 407 -22.11 -21.10 -2.63
C SER A 407 -21.08 -21.47 -1.56
N GLU A 408 -19.85 -21.20 -1.86
CA GLU A 408 -18.69 -21.47 -1.02
C GLU A 408 -17.80 -20.22 -0.93
N SER A 409 -16.97 -20.14 0.11
CA SER A 409 -15.88 -19.18 0.22
C SER A 409 -14.63 -19.88 0.69
N TYR A 410 -13.47 -19.36 0.31
CA TYR A 410 -12.20 -20.01 0.60
C TYR A 410 -11.23 -19.05 1.27
N LEU A 411 -10.43 -19.61 2.18
CA LEU A 411 -9.21 -19.01 2.68
C LEU A 411 -8.09 -19.99 2.39
N PHE A 412 -7.01 -19.53 1.77
CA PHE A 412 -5.84 -20.37 1.55
C PHE A 412 -4.56 -19.65 1.93
N LEU A 413 -3.55 -20.41 2.35
CA LEU A 413 -2.27 -19.93 2.83
C LEU A 413 -1.13 -20.65 2.13
N ALA A 414 -0.12 -19.90 1.71
CA ALA A 414 1.13 -20.41 1.17
C ALA A 414 2.29 -19.45 1.50
N SER A 415 3.53 -19.96 1.43
CA SER A 415 4.74 -19.21 1.80
C SER A 415 5.62 -18.97 0.59
N CYS A 416 5.56 -17.75 0.01
CA CYS A 416 6.48 -17.28 -1.04
C CYS A 416 6.39 -15.75 -1.16
N HIS A 417 7.53 -15.06 -1.32
CA HIS A 417 7.56 -13.60 -1.51
C HIS A 417 6.90 -13.20 -2.84
N PRO A 418 5.98 -12.23 -2.85
CA PRO A 418 5.38 -11.69 -4.07
C PRO A 418 6.23 -10.55 -4.65
N VAL A 419 7.40 -10.92 -5.17
CA VAL A 419 8.47 -10.00 -5.61
C VAL A 419 8.77 -10.11 -7.11
N PHE A 420 7.85 -10.60 -7.90
CA PHE A 420 8.06 -10.68 -9.34
C PHE A 420 8.27 -9.29 -9.94
N SER A 421 9.53 -8.92 -10.00
CA SER A 421 10.02 -7.76 -10.71
C SER A 421 10.63 -8.26 -12.01
N THR A 422 9.82 -8.45 -13.02
CA THR A 422 10.39 -8.45 -14.35
C THR A 422 10.82 -7.03 -14.68
N ALA A 423 12.05 -6.87 -15.15
CA ALA A 423 12.51 -5.61 -15.71
C ALA A 423 11.46 -5.11 -16.71
N GLY A 424 11.07 -3.85 -16.66
CA GLY A 424 10.10 -3.26 -17.56
C GLY A 424 8.76 -2.91 -16.91
N LYS A 425 7.67 -3.15 -17.62
CA LYS A 425 6.33 -2.63 -17.28
C LYS A 425 5.83 -2.98 -15.89
N LEU A 426 6.08 -4.20 -15.39
CA LEU A 426 5.59 -4.66 -14.10
C LEU A 426 6.24 -3.94 -12.92
N HIS A 427 7.49 -3.50 -13.06
CA HIS A 427 8.22 -2.85 -11.97
C HIS A 427 7.55 -1.57 -11.42
N TYR A 428 6.74 -0.91 -12.24
CA TYR A 428 6.02 0.33 -11.90
C TYR A 428 4.50 0.17 -11.84
N THR A 429 4.00 -1.07 -11.96
CA THR A 429 2.57 -1.35 -12.01
C THR A 429 2.06 -1.76 -10.63
N ILE A 430 0.97 -1.14 -10.18
CA ILE A 430 0.25 -1.58 -8.99
C ILE A 430 -0.36 -2.95 -9.29
N SER A 431 -0.03 -3.94 -8.46
CA SER A 431 -0.47 -5.32 -8.64
C SER A 431 -0.53 -6.08 -7.32
N ALA A 432 -1.52 -6.95 -7.17
CA ALA A 432 -1.58 -7.92 -6.09
C ALA A 432 -0.60 -9.09 -6.31
N ASN A 433 0.16 -9.08 -7.42
CA ASN A 433 1.16 -10.08 -7.78
C ASN A 433 0.60 -11.51 -7.83
N TYR A 434 1.44 -12.56 -7.66
CA TYR A 434 0.97 -13.95 -7.75
C TYR A 434 -0.19 -14.30 -6.79
N PRO A 435 -0.32 -13.71 -5.58
CA PRO A 435 -1.50 -13.95 -4.75
C PRO A 435 -2.81 -13.49 -5.41
N GLY A 436 -2.77 -12.35 -6.10
CA GLY A 436 -3.91 -11.85 -6.88
C GLY A 436 -4.28 -12.77 -8.04
N VAL A 437 -3.28 -13.26 -8.76
CA VAL A 437 -3.47 -14.24 -9.84
C VAL A 437 -4.09 -15.53 -9.29
N ALA A 438 -3.56 -16.06 -8.17
CA ALA A 438 -4.07 -17.29 -7.56
C ALA A 438 -5.54 -17.14 -7.13
N ARG A 439 -5.89 -16.04 -6.43
CA ARG A 439 -7.28 -15.76 -6.05
C ARG A 439 -8.21 -15.71 -7.25
N LYS A 440 -7.84 -14.93 -8.28
CA LYS A 440 -8.62 -14.81 -9.51
C LYS A 440 -8.89 -16.16 -10.16
N LEU A 441 -7.87 -16.99 -10.32
CA LEU A 441 -8.01 -18.32 -10.93
C LEU A 441 -8.84 -19.28 -10.06
N VAL A 442 -8.73 -19.23 -8.74
CA VAL A 442 -9.60 -20.00 -7.83
C VAL A 442 -11.06 -19.54 -7.97
N GLU A 443 -11.31 -18.23 -7.98
CA GLU A 443 -12.66 -17.66 -8.12
C GLU A 443 -13.29 -18.03 -9.47
N GLU A 444 -12.54 -17.92 -10.57
CA GLU A 444 -13.01 -18.28 -11.91
C GLU A 444 -13.35 -19.77 -12.04
N ARG A 445 -12.55 -20.65 -11.43
CA ARG A 445 -12.72 -22.11 -11.53
C ARG A 445 -13.81 -22.69 -10.61
N THR A 446 -14.06 -22.02 -9.48
CA THR A 446 -15.06 -22.48 -8.50
C THR A 446 -16.38 -21.73 -8.59
N GLY A 447 -16.41 -20.59 -9.26
CA GLY A 447 -17.58 -19.70 -9.30
C GLY A 447 -17.82 -18.92 -8.01
N THR A 448 -16.92 -18.98 -7.02
CA THR A 448 -16.99 -18.12 -5.83
C THR A 448 -16.60 -16.69 -6.16
N SER A 449 -17.18 -15.73 -5.46
CA SER A 449 -16.79 -14.32 -5.58
C SER A 449 -15.75 -13.88 -4.52
N ASN A 450 -15.47 -14.74 -3.53
CA ASN A 450 -14.62 -14.38 -2.39
C ASN A 450 -13.67 -15.50 -2.00
N SER A 451 -12.39 -15.28 -2.32
CA SER A 451 -11.29 -16.07 -1.79
C SER A 451 -10.27 -15.16 -1.09
N LEU A 452 -9.77 -15.57 0.07
CA LEU A 452 -8.72 -14.89 0.81
C LEU A 452 -7.40 -15.64 0.66
N PHE A 453 -6.32 -14.91 0.42
CA PHE A 453 -4.97 -15.43 0.53
C PHE A 453 -4.35 -14.96 1.84
N LEU A 454 -3.64 -15.82 2.56
CA LEU A 454 -2.77 -15.42 3.67
C LEU A 454 -1.32 -15.71 3.32
N GLN A 455 -0.46 -14.71 3.54
CA GLN A 455 0.97 -14.87 3.39
C GLN A 455 1.52 -15.67 4.58
N GLY A 456 2.12 -16.81 4.26
CA GLY A 456 2.77 -17.66 5.23
C GLY A 456 4.13 -17.10 5.69
N THR A 457 4.95 -17.95 6.28
CA THR A 457 6.30 -17.58 6.77
C THR A 457 7.30 -17.58 5.61
N ALA A 458 7.34 -16.50 4.86
CA ALA A 458 8.07 -16.37 3.60
C ALA A 458 9.25 -15.38 3.65
N GLY A 459 9.68 -14.94 4.84
CA GLY A 459 10.70 -13.90 4.98
C GLY A 459 12.00 -14.16 4.20
N ASP A 460 12.38 -15.41 4.08
CA ASP A 460 13.57 -15.89 3.39
C ASP A 460 13.26 -16.66 2.09
N ILE A 461 12.03 -16.66 1.60
CA ILE A 461 11.59 -17.48 0.45
C ILE A 461 11.30 -16.63 -0.77
N ASN A 462 12.15 -16.73 -1.78
CA ASN A 462 11.92 -16.13 -3.08
C ASN A 462 11.18 -17.09 -4.04
N PRO A 463 10.42 -16.55 -5.00
CA PRO A 463 9.78 -17.38 -6.02
C PRO A 463 10.81 -18.11 -6.90
N LYS A 464 10.48 -19.34 -7.28
CA LYS A 464 11.32 -20.22 -8.10
C LYS A 464 11.12 -19.98 -9.60
N ASP A 465 9.89 -19.64 -9.98
CA ASP A 465 9.52 -19.43 -11.38
C ASP A 465 9.75 -17.99 -11.84
N ASN A 466 9.78 -17.79 -13.16
CA ASN A 466 9.90 -16.46 -13.77
C ASN A 466 8.52 -15.93 -14.16
N GLY A 467 7.81 -15.33 -13.22
CA GLY A 467 6.56 -14.62 -13.48
C GLY A 467 5.45 -14.93 -12.48
N GLU A 468 4.70 -13.89 -12.15
CA GLU A 468 3.62 -13.95 -11.18
C GLU A 468 2.48 -14.89 -11.61
N TYR A 469 2.19 -14.93 -12.92
CA TYR A 469 1.14 -15.79 -13.44
C TYR A 469 1.46 -17.28 -13.22
N ILE A 470 2.67 -17.73 -13.52
CA ILE A 470 3.08 -19.13 -13.38
C ILE A 470 2.99 -19.57 -11.91
N THR A 471 3.50 -18.74 -10.99
CA THR A 471 3.44 -19.05 -9.55
C THR A 471 2.00 -19.01 -9.03
N GLY A 472 1.21 -18.02 -9.46
CA GLY A 472 -0.21 -17.93 -9.10
C GLY A 472 -1.03 -19.09 -9.64
N GLU A 473 -0.77 -19.54 -10.86
CA GLU A 473 -1.42 -20.71 -11.47
C GLU A 473 -1.05 -22.00 -10.72
N LYS A 474 0.23 -22.21 -10.38
CA LYS A 474 0.65 -23.37 -9.57
C LYS A 474 -0.07 -23.40 -8.21
N LEU A 475 -0.14 -22.26 -7.54
CA LEU A 475 -0.85 -22.18 -6.26
C LEU A 475 -2.33 -22.46 -6.44
N SER A 476 -2.99 -21.86 -7.43
CA SER A 476 -4.41 -22.10 -7.69
C SER A 476 -4.71 -23.56 -8.05
N ASN A 477 -3.83 -24.20 -8.83
CA ASN A 477 -3.96 -25.63 -9.17
C ASN A 477 -3.94 -26.51 -7.91
N GLU A 478 -3.05 -26.25 -6.96
CA GLU A 478 -3.02 -27.01 -5.70
C GLU A 478 -4.24 -26.73 -4.83
N VAL A 479 -4.69 -25.45 -4.73
CA VAL A 479 -5.93 -25.10 -4.03
C VAL A 479 -7.12 -25.89 -4.60
N ILE A 480 -7.30 -25.90 -5.91
CA ILE A 480 -8.37 -26.66 -6.58
C ILE A 480 -8.22 -28.17 -6.34
N ALA A 481 -6.99 -28.70 -6.40
CA ALA A 481 -6.74 -30.11 -6.10
C ALA A 481 -7.11 -30.49 -4.66
N ILE A 482 -6.85 -29.61 -3.69
CA ILE A 482 -7.25 -29.80 -2.28
C ILE A 482 -8.77 -29.77 -2.14
N LEU A 483 -9.45 -28.83 -2.78
CA LEU A 483 -10.92 -28.73 -2.77
C LEU A 483 -11.61 -29.97 -3.38
N GLY A 484 -10.95 -30.66 -4.32
CA GLY A 484 -11.44 -31.90 -4.91
C GLY A 484 -11.19 -33.16 -4.08
N ARG A 485 -10.56 -33.07 -2.91
CA ARG A 485 -10.27 -34.20 -2.00
C ARG A 485 -11.15 -34.14 -0.76
N PRO A 486 -11.32 -35.26 -0.02
CA PRO A 486 -11.96 -35.21 1.30
C PRO A 486 -11.23 -34.23 2.23
N MET A 487 -11.98 -33.28 2.81
CA MET A 487 -11.48 -32.30 3.75
C MET A 487 -11.92 -32.63 5.18
N THR A 488 -11.11 -32.29 6.17
CA THR A 488 -11.42 -32.50 7.59
C THR A 488 -12.40 -31.43 8.08
N LYS A 489 -13.55 -31.80 8.64
CA LYS A 489 -14.49 -30.86 9.25
C LYS A 489 -13.84 -30.09 10.40
N ILE A 490 -14.09 -28.78 10.45
CA ILE A 490 -13.70 -27.90 11.55
C ILE A 490 -14.94 -27.77 12.45
N THR A 491 -14.78 -28.18 13.73
CA THR A 491 -15.89 -28.15 14.70
C THR A 491 -15.37 -27.79 16.09
N GLY A 492 -16.12 -27.02 16.85
CA GLY A 492 -15.79 -26.63 18.22
C GLY A 492 -15.96 -25.13 18.48
N SER A 493 -15.46 -24.68 19.62
CA SER A 493 -15.53 -23.28 20.05
C SER A 493 -14.46 -22.40 19.36
N ILE A 494 -14.68 -21.07 19.41
CA ILE A 494 -13.71 -20.08 18.94
C ILE A 494 -13.02 -19.46 20.15
N THR A 495 -11.70 -19.40 20.12
CA THR A 495 -10.87 -18.61 21.06
C THR A 495 -9.81 -17.82 20.30
N CYS A 496 -9.41 -16.67 20.83
CA CYS A 496 -8.39 -15.85 20.21
C CYS A 496 -7.47 -15.24 21.27
N TYR A 497 -6.19 -15.09 20.93
CA TYR A 497 -5.16 -14.55 21.79
C TYR A 497 -4.24 -13.64 21.00
N LEU A 498 -3.82 -12.54 21.61
CA LEU A 498 -2.77 -11.67 21.09
C LEU A 498 -1.69 -11.55 22.17
N ASP A 499 -0.57 -12.16 21.92
CA ASP A 499 0.58 -12.13 22.81
C ASP A 499 1.68 -11.21 22.25
N THR A 500 2.50 -10.67 23.16
CA THR A 500 3.62 -9.79 22.81
C THR A 500 4.87 -10.28 23.50
N ILE A 501 5.90 -10.60 22.72
CA ILE A 501 7.23 -10.92 23.22
C ILE A 501 8.10 -9.69 23.05
N ASN A 502 8.49 -9.09 24.17
CA ASN A 502 9.37 -7.92 24.20
C ASN A 502 10.84 -8.37 24.23
N LEU A 503 11.49 -8.41 23.07
CA LEU A 503 12.91 -8.71 22.98
C LEU A 503 13.74 -7.48 23.36
N PRO A 504 14.75 -7.60 24.24
CA PRO A 504 15.50 -6.45 24.72
C PRO A 504 16.36 -5.85 23.60
N VAL A 505 16.42 -4.52 23.57
CA VAL A 505 17.32 -3.79 22.69
C VAL A 505 18.70 -3.64 23.34
N LYS A 506 19.74 -3.95 22.58
CA LYS A 506 21.13 -3.65 22.90
C LYS A 506 21.67 -2.68 21.85
N PRO A 507 21.40 -1.37 22.02
CA PRO A 507 21.75 -0.39 20.98
C PRO A 507 23.27 -0.24 20.87
N TRP A 508 23.72 0.18 19.69
CA TRP A 508 25.11 0.57 19.49
C TRP A 508 25.45 1.81 20.32
N THR A 509 26.68 1.90 20.78
CA THR A 509 27.18 3.10 21.46
C THR A 509 27.33 4.27 20.49
N MET A 510 27.41 5.50 21.01
CA MET A 510 27.64 6.67 20.16
C MET A 510 28.93 6.56 19.38
N GLU A 511 30.00 6.00 19.98
CA GLU A 511 31.29 5.78 19.34
C GLU A 511 31.19 4.80 18.17
N GLU A 512 30.42 3.70 18.32
CA GLU A 512 30.17 2.74 17.23
C GLU A 512 29.37 3.37 16.09
N ILE A 513 28.36 4.19 16.42
CA ILE A 513 27.52 4.89 15.44
C ILE A 513 28.36 5.93 14.66
N ASP A 514 29.19 6.73 15.35
CA ASP A 514 30.04 7.73 14.72
C ASP A 514 31.09 7.10 13.81
N ALA A 515 31.72 6.00 14.25
CA ALA A 515 32.67 5.24 13.43
C ALA A 515 31.99 4.71 12.15
N TYR A 516 30.84 4.07 12.28
CA TYR A 516 30.10 3.53 11.14
C TYR A 516 29.59 4.62 10.20
N ARG A 517 29.19 5.77 10.74
CA ARG A 517 28.83 6.95 9.95
C ARG A 517 30.01 7.47 9.13
N ALA A 518 31.19 7.57 9.74
CA ALA A 518 32.41 8.03 9.08
C ALA A 518 32.81 7.11 7.91
N GLU A 519 32.63 5.81 8.03
CA GLU A 519 32.89 4.84 6.96
C GLU A 519 31.98 5.00 5.74
N ASN A 520 30.81 5.63 5.89
CA ASN A 520 29.78 5.68 4.86
C ASN A 520 29.55 7.09 4.27
N ILE A 521 29.84 8.18 5.02
CA ILE A 521 29.42 9.55 4.69
C ILE A 521 29.99 10.06 3.35
N ASP A 522 31.17 9.62 2.99
CA ASP A 522 31.86 10.08 1.76
C ASP A 522 31.51 9.27 0.52
N LYS A 523 30.77 8.17 0.65
CA LYS A 523 30.35 7.30 -0.45
C LYS A 523 29.06 7.82 -1.12
N LYS A 524 29.12 9.08 -1.62
CA LYS A 524 27.96 9.73 -2.24
C LYS A 524 27.49 8.99 -3.49
N GLY A 525 26.19 8.81 -3.62
CA GLY A 525 25.56 8.09 -4.73
C GLY A 525 25.55 6.56 -4.57
N ASP A 526 26.17 6.03 -3.52
CA ASP A 526 25.96 4.66 -3.06
C ASP A 526 24.75 4.62 -2.15
N VAL A 527 23.68 4.03 -2.64
CA VAL A 527 22.39 3.94 -1.95
C VAL A 527 22.48 3.20 -0.61
N TYR A 528 23.37 2.20 -0.52
CA TYR A 528 23.58 1.45 0.72
C TYR A 528 24.30 2.31 1.76
N ALA A 529 25.32 3.05 1.34
CA ALA A 529 26.01 3.98 2.23
C ALA A 529 25.09 5.13 2.70
N GLU A 530 24.30 5.70 1.80
CA GLU A 530 23.31 6.72 2.15
C GLU A 530 22.27 6.20 3.17
N LYS A 531 21.79 4.98 3.02
CA LYS A 531 20.93 4.31 4.00
C LYS A 531 21.64 4.18 5.36
N ASN A 532 22.92 3.76 5.36
CA ASN A 532 23.68 3.59 6.60
C ASN A 532 23.84 4.92 7.34
N VAL A 533 24.11 6.01 6.62
CA VAL A 533 24.18 7.37 7.21
C VAL A 533 22.82 7.77 7.80
N LYS A 534 21.72 7.57 7.10
CA LYS A 534 20.37 7.86 7.62
C LYS A 534 20.03 7.03 8.86
N TRP A 535 20.47 5.78 8.91
CA TRP A 535 20.32 4.96 10.09
C TRP A 535 21.12 5.54 11.28
N CYS A 536 22.37 5.95 11.06
CA CYS A 536 23.15 6.61 12.11
C CYS A 536 22.45 7.89 12.61
N ASP A 537 21.97 8.73 11.70
CA ASP A 537 21.26 9.98 12.05
C ASP A 537 19.97 9.68 12.85
N LEU A 538 19.26 8.59 12.53
CA LEU A 538 18.10 8.14 13.28
C LEU A 538 18.48 7.66 14.71
N MET A 539 19.56 6.90 14.85
CA MET A 539 20.05 6.45 16.17
C MET A 539 20.51 7.62 17.02
N VAL A 540 21.28 8.58 16.46
CA VAL A 540 21.67 9.82 17.14
C VAL A 540 20.43 10.60 17.59
N LYS A 541 19.39 10.66 16.75
CA LYS A 541 18.12 11.31 17.12
C LYS A 541 17.48 10.60 18.32
N TYR A 542 17.41 9.27 18.34
CA TYR A 542 16.86 8.52 19.47
C TYR A 542 17.62 8.79 20.79
N TYR A 543 18.96 8.86 20.74
CA TYR A 543 19.76 9.22 21.92
C TYR A 543 19.50 10.64 22.40
N ARG A 544 19.53 11.62 21.49
CA ARG A 544 19.30 13.03 21.79
C ARG A 544 17.91 13.27 22.41
N ASP A 545 16.89 12.64 21.83
CA ASP A 545 15.50 12.84 22.22
C ASP A 545 15.09 11.93 23.40
N GLY A 546 15.97 11.04 23.88
CA GLY A 546 15.69 10.06 24.93
C GLY A 546 14.61 9.04 24.56
N THR A 547 14.45 8.76 23.26
CA THR A 547 13.39 7.90 22.71
C THR A 547 13.91 6.56 22.16
N MET A 548 15.13 6.17 22.52
CA MET A 548 15.68 4.86 22.14
C MET A 548 14.74 3.75 22.58
N PRO A 549 14.27 2.88 21.67
CA PRO A 549 13.40 1.78 22.04
C PRO A 549 14.08 0.86 23.06
N LYS A 550 13.35 0.44 24.09
CA LYS A 550 13.85 -0.52 25.09
C LYS A 550 13.67 -1.98 24.64
N TYR A 551 12.70 -2.19 23.77
CA TYR A 551 12.31 -3.51 23.29
C TYR A 551 11.99 -3.48 21.80
N MET A 552 12.19 -4.60 21.15
CA MET A 552 11.70 -4.92 19.81
C MET A 552 10.55 -5.93 19.98
N PRO A 553 9.28 -5.49 19.94
CA PRO A 553 8.16 -6.38 20.15
C PRO A 553 7.98 -7.33 18.98
N VAL A 554 7.62 -8.57 19.27
CA VAL A 554 7.10 -9.55 18.32
C VAL A 554 5.69 -9.93 18.75
N TYR A 555 4.72 -9.71 17.89
CA TYR A 555 3.33 -10.03 18.16
C TYR A 555 3.00 -11.42 17.63
N ILE A 556 2.26 -12.19 18.43
CA ILE A 556 1.72 -13.50 18.05
C ILE A 556 0.22 -13.45 18.22
N ASN A 557 -0.50 -13.53 17.11
CA ASN A 557 -1.96 -13.58 17.12
C ASN A 557 -2.42 -15.01 16.83
N THR A 558 -3.06 -15.66 17.78
CA THR A 558 -3.57 -17.02 17.62
C THR A 558 -5.09 -17.00 17.61
N ILE A 559 -5.68 -17.61 16.60
CA ILE A 559 -7.13 -17.87 16.51
C ILE A 559 -7.31 -19.39 16.45
N ASN A 560 -8.06 -19.93 17.39
CA ASN A 560 -8.51 -21.32 17.37
C ASN A 560 -9.98 -21.33 16.94
N ILE A 561 -10.32 -22.09 15.92
CA ILE A 561 -11.68 -22.33 15.47
C ILE A 561 -11.89 -23.84 15.55
N GLY A 562 -12.47 -24.31 16.65
CA GLY A 562 -12.59 -25.73 16.92
C GLY A 562 -11.21 -26.43 16.92
N ASN A 563 -11.08 -27.42 16.04
CA ASN A 563 -9.85 -28.21 15.87
C ASN A 563 -8.83 -27.59 14.89
N TRP A 564 -9.11 -26.44 14.28
CA TRP A 564 -8.15 -25.68 13.45
C TRP A 564 -7.56 -24.50 14.22
N LYS A 565 -6.24 -24.35 14.12
CA LYS A 565 -5.48 -23.25 14.73
C LYS A 565 -4.79 -22.43 13.67
N LEU A 566 -5.00 -21.12 13.68
CA LEU A 566 -4.27 -20.15 12.88
C LEU A 566 -3.32 -19.38 13.79
N VAL A 567 -2.00 -19.46 13.52
CA VAL A 567 -0.97 -18.72 14.24
C VAL A 567 -0.38 -17.68 13.31
N GLY A 568 -0.46 -16.41 13.70
CA GLY A 568 0.11 -15.30 12.96
C GLY A 568 1.26 -14.65 13.70
N PHE A 569 2.40 -14.52 13.04
CA PHE A 569 3.54 -13.76 13.52
C PHE A 569 3.58 -12.39 12.88
N SER A 570 3.94 -11.39 13.65
CA SER A 570 4.36 -10.10 13.10
C SER A 570 5.67 -10.22 12.34
N ARG A 571 6.02 -9.18 11.59
CA ARG A 571 7.26 -9.02 10.83
C ARG A 571 7.34 -9.93 9.60
N GLU A 572 8.38 -9.79 8.81
CA GLU A 572 8.72 -10.71 7.73
C GLU A 572 9.32 -11.98 8.29
N THR A 573 8.43 -12.85 8.74
CA THR A 573 8.79 -14.09 9.47
C THR A 573 9.41 -15.10 8.52
N THR A 574 10.63 -15.58 8.86
CA THR A 574 11.34 -16.60 8.08
C THR A 574 10.71 -17.99 8.23
N THR A 575 10.98 -18.88 7.28
CA THR A 575 10.31 -20.18 7.14
C THR A 575 10.51 -21.10 8.36
N GLY A 576 11.63 -20.95 9.08
CA GLY A 576 11.93 -21.77 10.26
C GLY A 576 10.86 -21.72 11.35
N TYR A 577 10.14 -20.60 11.48
CA TYR A 577 9.03 -20.48 12.44
C TYR A 577 7.81 -21.30 12.03
N GLY A 578 7.44 -21.26 10.75
CA GLY A 578 6.34 -22.07 10.22
C GLY A 578 6.57 -23.56 10.39
N LEU A 579 7.76 -24.02 10.00
CA LEU A 579 8.18 -25.43 10.16
C LEU A 579 8.26 -25.81 11.64
N GLY A 580 8.83 -24.96 12.50
CA GLY A 580 8.94 -25.20 13.93
C GLY A 580 7.59 -25.37 14.62
N VAL A 581 6.64 -24.45 14.38
CA VAL A 581 5.28 -24.54 14.97
C VAL A 581 4.54 -25.77 14.48
N LYS A 582 4.56 -26.07 13.18
CA LYS A 582 3.92 -27.28 12.63
C LYS A 582 4.58 -28.56 13.17
N GLY A 583 5.91 -28.53 13.37
CA GLY A 583 6.67 -29.64 13.93
C GLY A 583 6.33 -29.98 15.39
N PHE A 584 5.85 -29.03 16.20
CA PHE A 584 5.40 -29.32 17.57
C PHE A 584 4.14 -30.18 17.62
N TRP A 585 3.26 -30.04 16.62
CA TRP A 585 1.96 -30.70 16.58
C TRP A 585 1.62 -31.23 15.17
N PRO A 586 2.34 -32.24 14.69
CA PRO A 586 2.24 -32.70 13.29
C PRO A 586 0.84 -33.24 12.92
N ASP A 587 0.09 -33.72 13.90
CA ASP A 587 -1.25 -34.29 13.70
C ASP A 587 -2.38 -33.28 13.88
N LYS A 588 -2.06 -32.02 14.20
CA LYS A 588 -3.06 -30.95 14.39
C LYS A 588 -3.27 -30.13 13.11
N LEU A 589 -4.45 -29.59 12.93
CA LEU A 589 -4.76 -28.66 11.83
C LEU A 589 -4.22 -27.26 12.19
N ILE A 590 -2.97 -26.98 11.84
CA ILE A 590 -2.30 -25.71 12.19
C ILE A 590 -1.83 -25.01 10.92
N SER A 591 -2.31 -23.78 10.70
CA SER A 591 -1.82 -22.86 9.69
C SER A 591 -0.94 -21.79 10.34
N VAL A 592 0.17 -21.43 9.70
CA VAL A 592 1.11 -20.44 10.23
C VAL A 592 1.34 -19.35 9.21
N ALA A 593 0.97 -18.13 9.58
CA ALA A 593 1.15 -16.91 8.77
C ALA A 593 2.29 -16.04 9.34
N GLY A 594 3.03 -15.38 8.48
CA GLY A 594 3.87 -14.24 8.81
C GLY A 594 3.11 -12.91 8.58
N TYR A 595 3.80 -11.80 8.53
CA TYR A 595 3.26 -10.50 8.07
C TYR A 595 1.94 -10.08 8.75
N THR A 596 1.74 -10.49 9.99
CA THR A 596 0.47 -10.35 10.70
C THR A 596 0.51 -9.20 11.70
N ASN A 597 -0.40 -8.24 11.56
CA ASN A 597 -0.59 -7.06 12.41
C ASN A 597 0.55 -6.03 12.41
N ASP A 598 1.77 -6.42 12.07
CA ASP A 598 2.96 -5.55 12.00
C ASP A 598 4.03 -6.15 11.08
N VAL A 599 4.63 -5.32 10.23
CA VAL A 599 5.74 -5.72 9.33
C VAL A 599 6.89 -4.73 9.51
N SER A 600 7.34 -4.52 10.74
CA SER A 600 8.35 -3.51 11.08
C SER A 600 9.80 -3.96 10.89
N SER A 601 10.08 -5.21 10.58
CA SER A 601 11.37 -5.76 10.14
C SER A 601 11.24 -7.23 9.77
N TYR A 602 12.38 -7.89 9.44
CA TYR A 602 12.44 -9.34 9.40
C TYR A 602 12.34 -9.97 10.80
N LEU A 603 11.93 -11.22 10.85
CA LEU A 603 12.03 -12.09 12.04
C LEU A 603 12.92 -13.29 11.67
N PRO A 604 14.25 -13.17 11.88
CA PRO A 604 15.22 -14.21 11.53
C PRO A 604 15.23 -15.35 12.55
N THR A 605 15.79 -16.51 12.20
CA THR A 605 16.20 -17.55 13.14
C THR A 605 17.67 -17.36 13.55
N HIS A 606 18.13 -18.16 14.54
CA HIS A 606 19.54 -18.19 14.93
C HIS A 606 20.47 -18.44 13.74
N MET A 607 20.11 -19.32 12.80
CA MET A 607 20.90 -19.61 11.61
C MET A 607 21.16 -18.36 10.76
N HIS A 608 20.12 -17.55 10.52
CA HIS A 608 20.27 -16.31 9.77
C HIS A 608 21.22 -15.31 10.45
N ILE A 609 21.19 -15.26 11.78
CA ILE A 609 22.06 -14.35 12.57
C ILE A 609 23.50 -14.87 12.56
N GLU A 610 23.71 -16.17 12.72
CA GLU A 610 25.04 -16.79 12.75
C GLU A 610 25.74 -16.74 11.40
N GLU A 611 25.02 -16.98 10.31
CA GLU A 611 25.53 -16.88 8.95
C GLU A 611 25.65 -15.42 8.45
N GLY A 612 25.11 -14.45 9.21
CA GLY A 612 25.12 -13.03 8.84
C GLY A 612 24.38 -12.73 7.55
N THR A 613 23.26 -13.44 7.32
CA THR A 613 22.42 -13.23 6.13
C THR A 613 21.75 -11.87 6.14
N TYR A 614 21.13 -11.49 5.01
CA TYR A 614 20.39 -10.24 4.92
C TYR A 614 19.31 -10.12 6.01
N GLU A 615 18.54 -11.16 6.25
CA GLU A 615 17.45 -11.19 7.24
C GLU A 615 17.99 -11.12 8.68
N GLY A 616 19.16 -11.73 8.95
CA GLY A 616 19.76 -11.78 10.27
C GLY A 616 20.58 -10.56 10.63
N LYS A 617 21.07 -9.79 9.64
CA LYS A 617 22.02 -8.70 9.87
C LYS A 617 21.68 -7.42 9.11
N ASP A 618 21.73 -7.41 7.77
CA ASP A 618 21.76 -6.15 7.04
C ASP A 618 20.38 -5.49 6.92
N SER A 619 19.30 -6.26 7.04
CA SER A 619 17.93 -5.76 6.93
C SER A 619 17.57 -4.76 8.03
N PHE A 620 18.13 -4.89 9.22
CA PHE A 620 17.78 -4.01 10.34
C PHE A 620 18.09 -2.53 10.07
N PHE A 621 19.13 -2.25 9.29
CA PHE A 621 19.43 -0.87 8.86
C PHE A 621 18.31 -0.29 7.99
N TRP A 622 17.76 -1.09 7.06
CA TRP A 622 16.67 -0.66 6.19
C TRP A 622 15.38 -0.35 6.95
N TYR A 623 15.12 -1.11 8.01
CA TYR A 623 13.95 -0.93 8.86
C TYR A 623 14.17 0.07 10.00
N GLY A 624 15.35 0.68 10.10
CA GLY A 624 15.67 1.63 11.16
C GLY A 624 15.65 1.01 12.56
N MET A 625 15.91 -0.30 12.66
CA MET A 625 15.95 -1.01 13.95
C MET A 625 17.19 -0.61 14.75
N PRO A 626 17.10 -0.53 16.09
CA PRO A 626 18.22 -0.08 16.92
C PRO A 626 19.36 -1.11 17.05
N CYS A 627 19.09 -2.39 16.82
CA CYS A 627 20.06 -3.48 16.83
C CYS A 627 19.50 -4.73 16.15
N ILE A 628 20.35 -5.73 15.92
CA ILE A 628 19.92 -7.08 15.53
C ILE A 628 19.24 -7.81 16.70
N PHE A 629 18.49 -8.85 16.39
CA PHE A 629 17.87 -9.71 17.39
C PHE A 629 18.91 -10.54 18.19
N PRO A 630 18.54 -11.00 19.41
CA PRO A 630 19.36 -11.96 20.15
C PRO A 630 19.57 -13.26 19.33
N LYS A 631 20.75 -13.89 19.46
CA LYS A 631 21.08 -15.12 18.71
C LYS A 631 20.07 -16.25 18.88
N ASN A 632 19.44 -16.36 20.04
CA ASN A 632 18.43 -17.38 20.33
C ASN A 632 16.98 -16.88 20.17
N VAL A 633 16.74 -15.94 19.27
CA VAL A 633 15.42 -15.32 19.06
C VAL A 633 14.32 -16.33 18.75
N ASP A 634 14.61 -17.29 17.89
CA ASP A 634 13.66 -18.33 17.50
C ASP A 634 13.38 -19.32 18.65
N GLU A 635 14.38 -19.68 19.44
CA GLU A 635 14.19 -20.50 20.66
C GLU A 635 13.24 -19.80 21.65
N ILE A 636 13.46 -18.49 21.90
CA ILE A 636 12.59 -17.69 22.80
C ILE A 636 11.16 -17.72 22.32
N ILE A 637 10.96 -17.44 21.02
CA ILE A 637 9.63 -17.31 20.43
C ILE A 637 8.92 -18.66 20.33
N LEU A 638 9.60 -19.71 19.85
CA LEU A 638 9.02 -21.03 19.70
C LEU A 638 8.68 -21.67 21.05
N ASN A 639 9.53 -21.48 22.08
CA ASN A 639 9.24 -21.93 23.45
C ASN A 639 8.01 -21.20 24.01
N ARG A 640 7.85 -19.92 23.73
CA ARG A 640 6.66 -19.18 24.13
C ARG A 640 5.39 -19.74 23.47
N ILE A 641 5.42 -20.01 22.18
CA ILE A 641 4.28 -20.62 21.47
C ILE A 641 3.93 -22.00 22.06
N LYS A 642 4.94 -22.83 22.30
CA LYS A 642 4.74 -24.14 22.90
C LYS A 642 4.10 -24.04 24.29
N SER A 643 4.42 -23.00 25.06
CA SER A 643 3.82 -22.75 26.38
C SER A 643 2.37 -22.20 26.31
N LEU A 644 1.94 -21.66 25.16
CA LEU A 644 0.59 -21.16 24.92
C LEU A 644 -0.38 -22.26 24.44
N GLU A 645 0.02 -23.52 24.50
CA GLU A 645 -0.89 -24.65 24.22
C GLU A 645 -1.94 -24.73 25.33
N ARG A 646 -3.09 -24.07 25.11
CA ARG A 646 -4.27 -24.08 25.98
C ARG A 646 -5.50 -24.51 25.20
#